data_704105167e8e6dbff4466fe2390dd848
#
_entry.id   704105167e8e6dbff4466fe2390dd848
#
_cell.length_a   1.000
_cell.length_b   1.000
_cell.length_c   1.000
_cell.angle_alpha   90.00
_cell.angle_beta   90.00
_cell.angle_gamma   90.00
#
_symmetry.space_group_name_H-M   'P 1'
#
loop_
_entity.id
_entity.type
_entity.pdbx_description
1 polymer ?
#
loop_
_entity_poly.entity_id
_entity_poly.type
_entity_poly.pdbx_seq_one_letter_code
_entity_poly.pdbx_strand_id
1 'polypeptide(L)'
;MKKQNSWPLRQSKIRFIDSLPLMGLGTIGLLAFILLLNRFFPYQAVNLNIDKSEAVEIASDFLIQKGYDLKDYQVMALVNYAINPFHYLQKRLGWAKTQELLQKEQDKGLEFHWYIFWFKNLPRSSDYEQFQVSVSGTGRIIGFSHDVPGNLEWPQGREAHISRESALELATDFLRKQELDLNGYEIDASHTQKSEKRTDHRFSWKKDLELEGVKVNLTVVVQGDEVGRFRVNFGIPASEIAAINHIQERTSYSAFASYFFVFLLSLVMIIIFLRKYHEGVLGVKTASIVFFACWLLLVMESGLKFRLNAAGATFGALSYDGVGLMMFLLFALIIWPFLSVVAFASCSVGEFLGREKFNKKFTALDSILNKKFTTLNAAQSLLNGYFAGFTGLGIIALLTISLVGLFKGTIENIDYRIASSALPFLVPFLAAMSSSLLSELVFRLFGNLLLYKYLKSKWGSIFVTSIFWTFYAIILWGINLSISPMVLEWVISYICGVFLGYIFWKFDLLTAIFANFTIIGVMQTLPLITSGANSLFVQGTAALILLFLPVVFIVRGFIKGETFSFKADLVPAHIKRITERARIARELEIARQVQQKLLPGKSPEIKGFDLEGICIPANEVGGDYYDFIRISDAKIGIAIGDVSGKGVPAAIYMTLTKGIIQSQVENQYRLSPEQVLIKTNHSLYNMMDTKSFVTMFFAVVDVKKKTLDFARAGHNPLIYFHHSDDRVVLLKPQGIALGIEKGEVFQGIIKRGHVKLEKGDLIAFYTDGFTEAMNRNLDEYGEERFCQVIRQNKEKPARMIINLVIEDVRQFVKGYPQHDDMTMVIMKVL
;
A
#
# COMPACT_ATOMS: atom_id res chain seq x y z
N MET A 1 -18.51 -20.63 40.93
CA MET A 1 -17.31 -19.77 40.95
C MET A 1 -17.02 -19.27 39.55
N LYS A 2 -17.50 -18.07 39.19
CA LYS A 2 -17.25 -17.40 37.91
C LYS A 2 -15.93 -16.65 38.03
N LYS A 3 -14.80 -17.22 37.56
CA LYS A 3 -13.59 -16.47 37.30
C LYS A 3 -13.72 -15.82 35.94
N GLN A 4 -13.84 -14.52 35.94
CA GLN A 4 -13.75 -13.63 34.84
C GLN A 4 -12.44 -13.90 34.11
N ASN A 5 -12.53 -14.43 32.88
CA ASN A 5 -11.42 -14.39 31.92
C ASN A 5 -11.26 -12.96 31.41
N SER A 6 -10.61 -12.12 32.21
CA SER A 6 -10.08 -10.86 31.74
C SER A 6 -8.86 -11.15 30.87
N TRP A 7 -8.97 -10.83 29.63
CA TRP A 7 -7.88 -10.86 28.65
C TRP A 7 -6.71 -10.00 29.18
N PRO A 8 -5.52 -10.58 29.43
CA PRO A 8 -4.38 -9.79 29.84
C PRO A 8 -3.69 -9.19 28.62
N LEU A 9 -4.33 -8.24 27.93
CA LEU A 9 -3.54 -7.23 27.23
C LEU A 9 -2.95 -6.37 28.37
N ARG A 10 -1.68 -6.63 28.74
CA ARG A 10 -0.90 -5.68 29.51
C ARG A 10 -1.10 -4.31 28.87
N GLN A 11 -1.92 -3.49 29.47
CA GLN A 11 -2.09 -2.09 29.13
C GLN A 11 -0.72 -1.45 29.35
N SER A 12 0.07 -1.34 28.27
CA SER A 12 1.17 -0.40 28.30
C SER A 12 0.52 0.95 28.55
N LYS A 13 0.74 1.54 29.74
CA LYS A 13 0.29 2.88 30.03
C LYS A 13 0.74 3.75 28.87
N ILE A 14 -0.21 4.33 28.14
CA ILE A 14 0.07 5.29 27.08
C ILE A 14 0.75 6.44 27.80
N ARG A 15 2.03 6.64 27.56
CA ARG A 15 2.79 7.72 28.19
C ARG A 15 2.87 8.86 27.21
N PHE A 16 2.39 10.03 27.59
CA PHE A 16 2.56 11.29 26.86
C PHE A 16 4.06 11.53 26.52
N ILE A 17 4.95 11.08 27.43
CA ILE A 17 6.41 11.14 27.28
C ILE A 17 6.91 10.49 25.96
N ASP A 18 6.23 9.45 25.46
CA ASP A 18 6.63 8.75 24.22
C ASP A 18 6.43 9.63 22.96
N SER A 19 5.61 10.68 23.05
CA SER A 19 5.34 11.65 22.00
C SER A 19 6.27 12.86 22.01
N LEU A 20 6.95 13.14 23.12
CA LEU A 20 7.78 14.34 23.29
C LEU A 20 8.86 14.51 22.21
N PRO A 21 9.62 13.46 21.82
CA PRO A 21 10.63 13.60 20.75
C PRO A 21 9.99 13.98 19.40
N LEU A 22 8.82 13.42 19.10
CA LEU A 22 8.12 13.75 17.86
C LEU A 22 7.54 15.17 17.89
N MET A 23 7.06 15.61 19.07
CA MET A 23 6.58 16.97 19.26
C MET A 23 7.71 17.99 19.06
N GLY A 24 8.90 17.72 19.61
CA GLY A 24 10.09 18.54 19.36
C GLY A 24 10.47 18.61 17.88
N LEU A 25 10.55 17.46 17.22
CA LEU A 25 10.84 17.38 15.79
C LEU A 25 9.78 18.10 14.94
N GLY A 26 8.51 17.92 15.27
CA GLY A 26 7.39 18.57 14.58
C GLY A 26 7.41 20.08 14.75
N THR A 27 7.72 20.57 15.94
CA THR A 27 7.86 22.02 16.16
C THR A 27 9.04 22.60 15.36
N ILE A 28 10.18 21.92 15.34
CA ILE A 28 11.34 22.31 14.53
C ILE A 28 10.97 22.26 13.05
N GLY A 29 10.28 21.21 12.60
CA GLY A 29 9.83 21.04 11.22
C GLY A 29 8.89 22.17 10.78
N LEU A 30 7.92 22.53 11.61
CA LEU A 30 7.01 23.64 11.35
C LEU A 30 7.74 24.98 11.30
N LEU A 31 8.64 25.24 12.24
CA LEU A 31 9.45 26.45 12.23
C LEU A 31 10.34 26.52 10.98
N ALA A 32 11.01 25.44 10.63
CA ALA A 32 11.79 25.35 9.40
C ALA A 32 10.93 25.61 8.17
N PHE A 33 9.72 24.99 8.09
CA PHE A 33 8.80 25.22 7.01
C PHE A 33 8.39 26.69 6.88
N ILE A 34 7.98 27.33 7.98
CA ILE A 34 7.58 28.75 7.98
C ILE A 34 8.74 29.68 7.60
N LEU A 35 9.93 29.48 8.18
CA LEU A 35 11.12 30.29 7.90
C LEU A 35 11.60 30.15 6.45
N LEU A 36 11.44 28.97 5.88
CA LEU A 36 11.85 28.67 4.52
C LEU A 36 10.75 28.90 3.50
N LEU A 37 9.51 29.20 3.93
CA LEU A 37 8.34 29.31 3.07
C LEU A 37 8.58 30.24 1.88
N ASN A 38 9.16 31.41 2.12
CA ASN A 38 9.44 32.41 1.09
C ASN A 38 10.53 31.99 0.09
N ARG A 39 11.39 31.03 0.49
CA ARG A 39 12.45 30.47 -0.39
C ARG A 39 11.98 29.24 -1.16
N PHE A 40 11.02 28.57 -0.60
CA PHE A 40 10.50 27.29 -1.07
C PHE A 40 9.23 27.50 -1.92
N PHE A 41 8.40 28.46 -1.54
CA PHE A 41 7.13 28.76 -2.20
C PHE A 41 7.18 30.16 -2.82
N PRO A 42 7.03 30.25 -4.13
CA PRO A 42 7.09 31.50 -4.85
C PRO A 42 5.88 32.44 -4.66
N TYR A 43 5.11 32.29 -3.62
CA TYR A 43 3.82 32.96 -3.44
C TYR A 43 3.90 34.49 -3.24
N GLN A 44 5.00 35.01 -2.73
CA GLN A 44 5.15 36.47 -2.60
C GLN A 44 5.26 37.22 -3.93
N ALA A 45 5.52 36.49 -5.03
CA ALA A 45 5.45 37.05 -6.37
C ALA A 45 4.03 37.12 -6.94
N VAL A 46 3.07 36.53 -6.24
CA VAL A 46 1.69 36.45 -6.69
C VAL A 46 0.87 37.53 -6.00
N ASN A 47 0.88 38.72 -6.54
CA ASN A 47 0.01 39.81 -6.10
C ASN A 47 -1.42 39.61 -6.59
N LEU A 48 -2.11 38.58 -6.10
CA LEU A 48 -3.51 38.38 -6.33
C LEU A 48 -4.28 39.19 -5.26
N ASN A 49 -4.36 40.50 -5.44
CA ASN A 49 -4.96 41.41 -4.46
C ASN A 49 -6.47 41.51 -4.60
N ILE A 50 -7.03 41.01 -5.71
CA ILE A 50 -8.46 40.94 -5.97
C ILE A 50 -8.93 39.50 -5.99
N ASP A 51 -10.14 39.27 -5.54
CA ASP A 51 -10.77 37.98 -5.59
C ASP A 51 -11.51 37.68 -6.91
N LYS A 52 -12.14 36.50 -6.99
CA LYS A 52 -12.91 36.07 -8.15
C LYS A 52 -14.07 37.01 -8.50
N SER A 53 -14.79 37.47 -7.50
CA SER A 53 -15.97 38.32 -7.69
C SER A 53 -15.59 39.73 -8.17
N GLU A 54 -14.59 40.30 -7.53
CA GLU A 54 -14.02 41.58 -7.92
C GLU A 54 -13.45 41.55 -9.34
N ALA A 55 -12.72 40.48 -9.69
CA ALA A 55 -12.17 40.31 -11.03
C ALA A 55 -13.28 40.22 -12.11
N VAL A 56 -14.37 39.47 -11.81
CA VAL A 56 -15.51 39.33 -12.71
C VAL A 56 -16.26 40.67 -12.85
N GLU A 57 -16.40 41.43 -11.78
CA GLU A 57 -17.02 42.77 -11.80
C GLU A 57 -16.23 43.71 -12.70
N ILE A 58 -14.92 43.89 -12.46
CA ILE A 58 -14.02 44.70 -13.28
C ILE A 58 -14.09 44.34 -14.76
N ALA A 59 -14.06 43.06 -15.05
CA ALA A 59 -14.11 42.59 -16.44
C ALA A 59 -15.48 42.75 -17.08
N SER A 60 -16.56 42.60 -16.31
CA SER A 60 -17.93 42.86 -16.78
C SER A 60 -18.13 44.34 -17.11
N ASP A 61 -17.68 45.21 -16.22
CA ASP A 61 -17.77 46.66 -16.43
C ASP A 61 -17.00 47.10 -17.68
N PHE A 62 -15.81 46.52 -17.90
CA PHE A 62 -15.05 46.77 -19.12
C PHE A 62 -15.81 46.35 -20.38
N LEU A 63 -16.51 45.23 -20.40
CA LEU A 63 -17.29 44.76 -21.54
C LEU A 63 -18.55 45.60 -21.74
N ILE A 64 -19.25 45.99 -20.65
CA ILE A 64 -20.44 46.83 -20.68
C ILE A 64 -20.09 48.26 -21.20
N GLN A 65 -18.96 48.82 -20.76
CA GLN A 65 -18.48 50.13 -21.27
C GLN A 65 -18.16 50.07 -22.76
N LYS A 66 -17.77 48.90 -23.29
CA LYS A 66 -17.61 48.69 -24.73
C LYS A 66 -18.93 48.49 -25.47
N GLY A 67 -20.07 48.44 -24.77
CA GLY A 67 -21.40 48.31 -25.36
C GLY A 67 -21.92 46.89 -25.53
N TYR A 68 -21.28 45.90 -24.90
CA TYR A 68 -21.72 44.50 -25.00
C TYR A 68 -22.80 44.17 -23.95
N ASP A 69 -23.85 43.43 -24.34
CA ASP A 69 -24.85 42.88 -23.43
C ASP A 69 -24.47 41.47 -23.00
N LEU A 70 -24.26 41.27 -21.68
CA LEU A 70 -23.79 40.02 -21.09
C LEU A 70 -24.90 39.14 -20.50
N LYS A 71 -26.21 39.56 -20.64
CA LYS A 71 -27.31 38.86 -19.93
C LYS A 71 -27.47 37.41 -20.28
N ASP A 72 -27.20 37.03 -21.53
CA ASP A 72 -27.34 35.65 -22.02
C ASP A 72 -26.06 34.81 -21.88
N TYR A 73 -25.03 35.36 -21.26
CA TYR A 73 -23.74 34.67 -21.13
C TYR A 73 -23.52 34.13 -19.73
N GLN A 74 -22.97 32.94 -19.68
CA GLN A 74 -22.40 32.37 -18.45
C GLN A 74 -20.98 32.85 -18.29
N VAL A 75 -20.56 33.06 -17.03
CA VAL A 75 -19.22 33.50 -16.70
C VAL A 75 -18.44 32.41 -15.96
N MET A 76 -17.19 32.26 -16.35
CA MET A 76 -16.22 31.43 -15.64
C MET A 76 -14.93 32.22 -15.44
N ALA A 77 -14.40 32.21 -14.23
CA ALA A 77 -13.14 32.86 -13.90
C ALA A 77 -12.13 31.86 -13.35
N LEU A 78 -10.92 31.88 -13.89
CA LEU A 78 -9.80 31.00 -13.56
C LEU A 78 -8.56 31.82 -13.24
N VAL A 79 -7.75 31.39 -12.31
CA VAL A 79 -6.40 31.94 -12.14
C VAL A 79 -5.47 31.30 -13.17
N ASN A 80 -4.74 32.14 -13.89
CA ASN A 80 -3.75 31.74 -14.90
C ASN A 80 -2.43 32.51 -14.73
N TYR A 81 -1.36 32.04 -15.34
CA TYR A 81 -0.06 32.72 -15.40
C TYR A 81 0.75 32.29 -16.62
N ALA A 82 1.76 33.07 -16.97
CA ALA A 82 2.61 32.81 -18.13
C ALA A 82 3.69 31.76 -17.77
N ILE A 83 3.35 30.47 -17.87
CA ILE A 83 4.17 29.34 -17.42
C ILE A 83 5.59 29.37 -18.04
N ASN A 84 5.69 29.44 -19.38
CA ASN A 84 6.96 29.31 -20.08
C ASN A 84 7.94 30.45 -19.80
N PRO A 85 7.53 31.74 -19.87
CA PRO A 85 8.39 32.84 -19.44
C PRO A 85 8.82 32.77 -17.97
N PHE A 86 7.92 32.37 -17.10
CA PHE A 86 8.19 32.24 -15.68
C PHE A 86 9.29 31.20 -15.39
N HIS A 87 9.20 30.01 -16.02
CA HIS A 87 10.23 28.95 -15.90
C HIS A 87 11.58 29.41 -16.47
N TYR A 88 11.55 30.08 -17.64
CA TYR A 88 12.75 30.60 -18.25
C TYR A 88 13.48 31.59 -17.32
N LEU A 89 12.74 32.50 -16.72
CA LEU A 89 13.28 33.48 -15.79
C LEU A 89 13.85 32.83 -14.54
N GLN A 90 13.14 31.88 -13.95
CA GLN A 90 13.67 31.12 -12.79
C GLN A 90 14.98 30.42 -13.11
N LYS A 91 15.08 29.78 -14.27
CA LYS A 91 16.26 29.05 -14.70
C LYS A 91 17.47 29.98 -14.92
N ARG A 92 17.23 31.16 -15.47
CA ARG A 92 18.26 32.15 -15.82
C ARG A 92 18.72 33.04 -14.67
N LEU A 93 17.78 33.58 -13.93
CA LEU A 93 18.02 34.60 -12.90
C LEU A 93 18.05 34.02 -11.48
N GLY A 94 17.53 32.81 -11.33
CA GLY A 94 17.20 32.25 -10.03
C GLY A 94 15.94 32.89 -9.42
N TRP A 95 15.51 32.29 -8.31
CA TRP A 95 14.21 32.64 -7.73
C TRP A 95 14.11 34.10 -7.25
N ALA A 96 15.09 34.59 -6.49
CA ALA A 96 15.04 35.93 -5.88
C ALA A 96 14.95 37.05 -6.92
N LYS A 97 15.76 36.99 -7.96
CA LYS A 97 15.75 37.98 -9.05
C LYS A 97 14.49 37.91 -9.89
N THR A 98 13.93 36.69 -10.07
CA THR A 98 12.65 36.52 -10.77
C THR A 98 11.52 37.20 -10.00
N GLN A 99 11.49 37.10 -8.67
CA GLN A 99 10.50 37.82 -7.84
C GLN A 99 10.61 39.34 -7.97
N GLU A 100 11.83 39.87 -7.86
CA GLU A 100 12.06 41.29 -8.02
C GLU A 100 11.58 41.81 -9.38
N LEU A 101 11.82 41.02 -10.42
CA LEU A 101 11.34 41.34 -11.76
C LEU A 101 9.81 41.33 -11.87
N LEU A 102 9.17 40.30 -11.32
CA LEU A 102 7.71 40.22 -11.33
C LEU A 102 7.04 41.40 -10.63
N GLN A 103 7.66 41.94 -9.57
CA GLN A 103 7.19 43.13 -8.91
C GLN A 103 7.43 44.40 -9.75
N LYS A 104 8.57 44.48 -10.46
CA LYS A 104 8.89 45.64 -11.33
C LYS A 104 8.02 45.68 -12.59
N GLU A 105 7.71 44.49 -13.15
CA GLU A 105 6.91 44.34 -14.37
C GLU A 105 5.43 43.97 -14.08
N GLN A 106 4.94 44.39 -12.93
CA GLN A 106 3.56 44.17 -12.49
C GLN A 106 2.57 44.72 -13.53
N ASP A 107 1.39 44.10 -13.64
CA ASP A 107 0.30 44.47 -14.57
C ASP A 107 0.62 44.27 -16.07
N LYS A 108 1.65 43.53 -16.39
CA LYS A 108 1.98 43.18 -17.78
C LYS A 108 1.63 41.73 -18.15
N GLY A 109 1.07 40.95 -17.23
CA GLY A 109 0.57 39.58 -17.49
C GLY A 109 1.62 38.52 -17.39
N LEU A 110 2.80 38.78 -16.79
CA LEU A 110 3.79 37.80 -16.43
C LEU A 110 3.40 37.08 -15.11
N GLU A 111 2.76 37.86 -14.22
CA GLU A 111 2.26 37.42 -12.92
C GLU A 111 0.97 36.61 -13.05
N PHE A 112 0.53 36.08 -11.93
CA PHE A 112 -0.77 35.42 -11.82
C PHE A 112 -1.89 36.49 -12.04
N HIS A 113 -2.86 36.10 -12.84
CA HIS A 113 -3.96 36.95 -13.22
C HIS A 113 -5.26 36.15 -13.36
N TRP A 114 -6.38 36.84 -13.25
CA TRP A 114 -7.67 36.27 -13.50
C TRP A 114 -7.95 36.19 -14.99
N TYR A 115 -8.35 35.01 -15.47
CA TYR A 115 -8.74 34.75 -16.84
C TYR A 115 -10.22 34.43 -16.85
N ILE A 116 -11.04 35.36 -17.38
CA ILE A 116 -12.49 35.35 -17.26
C ILE A 116 -13.09 35.15 -18.65
N PHE A 117 -14.01 34.21 -18.73
CA PHE A 117 -14.70 33.84 -19.98
C PHE A 117 -16.19 34.11 -19.85
N TRP A 118 -16.79 34.67 -20.90
CA TRP A 118 -18.20 34.66 -21.11
C TRP A 118 -18.52 33.82 -22.34
N PHE A 119 -19.42 32.88 -22.17
CA PHE A 119 -19.83 31.95 -23.21
C PHE A 119 -21.32 31.68 -23.11
N LYS A 120 -21.99 31.44 -24.26
CA LYS A 120 -23.36 30.94 -24.30
C LYS A 120 -23.32 29.42 -24.04
N ASN A 121 -24.31 28.90 -23.34
CA ASN A 121 -24.41 27.47 -23.04
C ASN A 121 -24.89 26.68 -24.28
N LEU A 122 -24.17 26.82 -25.37
CA LEU A 122 -24.40 26.19 -26.66
C LEU A 122 -23.25 25.24 -26.95
N PRO A 123 -23.41 24.24 -27.87
CA PRO A 123 -22.32 23.42 -28.31
C PRO A 123 -21.13 24.28 -28.73
N ARG A 124 -19.90 23.85 -28.35
CA ARG A 124 -18.66 24.52 -28.78
C ARG A 124 -18.53 24.39 -30.30
N SER A 125 -19.01 25.36 -31.02
CA SER A 125 -18.66 25.55 -32.41
C SER A 125 -17.89 26.85 -32.57
N SER A 126 -17.04 26.91 -33.58
CA SER A 126 -16.38 28.16 -34.01
C SER A 126 -17.35 29.27 -34.41
N ASP A 127 -18.65 28.99 -34.36
CA ASP A 127 -19.71 29.79 -34.88
C ASP A 127 -20.42 30.61 -33.80
N TYR A 128 -19.91 30.64 -32.59
CA TYR A 128 -20.50 31.39 -31.49
C TYR A 128 -19.57 32.47 -30.93
N GLU A 129 -20.19 33.62 -30.68
CA GLU A 129 -19.54 34.74 -30.00
C GLU A 129 -19.18 34.41 -28.56
N GLN A 130 -17.93 34.69 -28.18
CA GLN A 130 -17.44 34.55 -26.83
C GLN A 130 -16.47 35.69 -26.44
N PHE A 131 -16.47 36.02 -25.15
CA PHE A 131 -15.55 37.01 -24.61
C PHE A 131 -14.54 36.37 -23.66
N GLN A 132 -13.34 36.92 -23.69
CA GLN A 132 -12.28 36.58 -22.73
C GLN A 132 -11.65 37.87 -22.25
N VAL A 133 -11.54 38.02 -20.93
CA VAL A 133 -10.86 39.18 -20.33
C VAL A 133 -9.85 38.66 -19.31
N SER A 134 -8.62 39.16 -19.40
CA SER A 134 -7.57 38.91 -18.43
C SER A 134 -7.42 40.14 -17.53
N VAL A 135 -7.57 39.90 -16.21
CA VAL A 135 -7.47 40.95 -15.19
C VAL A 135 -6.29 40.65 -14.32
N SER A 136 -5.35 41.58 -14.18
CA SER A 136 -4.16 41.40 -13.31
C SER A 136 -4.57 41.24 -11.84
N GLY A 137 -3.65 40.78 -11.01
CA GLY A 137 -3.87 40.72 -9.57
C GLY A 137 -4.18 42.05 -8.90
N THR A 138 -3.93 43.19 -9.56
CA THR A 138 -4.20 44.54 -9.06
C THR A 138 -5.50 45.14 -9.62
N GLY A 139 -6.22 44.45 -10.52
CA GLY A 139 -7.47 44.88 -11.12
C GLY A 139 -7.30 45.55 -12.49
N ARG A 140 -6.13 45.58 -13.10
CA ARG A 140 -5.93 46.12 -14.45
C ARG A 140 -6.31 45.10 -15.54
N ILE A 141 -6.88 45.57 -16.65
CA ILE A 141 -7.13 44.78 -17.85
C ILE A 141 -5.82 44.61 -18.62
N ILE A 142 -5.32 43.36 -18.68
CA ILE A 142 -4.07 42.96 -19.35
C ILE A 142 -4.30 42.19 -20.63
N GLY A 143 -5.52 41.81 -20.89
CA GLY A 143 -5.91 41.11 -22.11
C GLY A 143 -7.42 41.12 -22.31
N PHE A 144 -7.80 41.12 -23.58
CA PHE A 144 -9.18 41.04 -24.01
C PHE A 144 -9.28 40.30 -25.33
N SER A 145 -10.29 39.47 -25.50
CA SER A 145 -10.66 38.87 -26.79
C SER A 145 -12.17 38.79 -26.93
N HIS A 146 -12.65 39.31 -28.02
CA HIS A 146 -13.99 39.12 -28.52
C HIS A 146 -13.87 38.23 -29.76
N ASP A 147 -14.12 36.94 -29.57
CA ASP A 147 -14.02 35.98 -30.64
C ASP A 147 -15.36 35.91 -31.38
N VAL A 148 -15.40 36.55 -32.54
CA VAL A 148 -16.56 36.59 -33.45
C VAL A 148 -16.23 35.73 -34.66
N PRO A 149 -17.09 34.75 -35.03
CA PRO A 149 -16.92 33.94 -36.23
C PRO A 149 -16.86 34.79 -37.49
N GLY A 150 -15.99 34.43 -38.43
CA GLY A 150 -15.77 35.21 -39.65
C GLY A 150 -16.93 35.20 -40.65
N ASN A 151 -17.91 34.32 -40.45
CA ASN A 151 -19.14 34.16 -41.24
C ASN A 151 -20.33 34.96 -40.67
N LEU A 152 -20.23 35.52 -39.45
CA LEU A 152 -21.27 36.36 -38.86
C LEU A 152 -21.32 37.72 -39.53
N GLU A 153 -22.55 38.23 -39.75
CA GLU A 153 -22.77 39.57 -40.28
C GLU A 153 -22.27 40.60 -39.30
N TRP A 154 -21.55 41.61 -39.85
CA TRP A 154 -21.09 42.72 -39.04
C TRP A 154 -22.26 43.60 -38.70
N PRO A 155 -22.37 44.19 -37.50
CA PRO A 155 -23.52 44.95 -37.09
C PRO A 155 -23.87 46.09 -38.07
N GLN A 156 -25.17 46.28 -38.35
CA GLN A 156 -25.63 47.33 -39.26
C GLN A 156 -25.20 48.73 -38.76
N GLY A 157 -24.68 49.55 -39.67
CA GLY A 157 -24.18 50.90 -39.37
C GLY A 157 -22.73 50.99 -38.93
N ARG A 158 -22.01 49.82 -38.88
CA ARG A 158 -20.58 49.77 -38.64
C ARG A 158 -19.77 49.43 -39.92
N GLU A 159 -18.52 49.91 -39.98
CA GLU A 159 -17.62 49.66 -41.11
C GLU A 159 -16.94 48.30 -41.01
N ALA A 160 -17.35 47.32 -41.80
CA ALA A 160 -16.78 45.98 -41.81
C ALA A 160 -15.36 45.92 -42.46
N HIS A 161 -15.02 46.91 -43.28
CA HIS A 161 -13.80 46.95 -44.08
C HIS A 161 -13.11 48.32 -43.98
N ILE A 162 -12.28 48.52 -42.96
CA ILE A 162 -11.49 49.73 -42.80
C ILE A 162 -10.09 49.60 -43.42
N SER A 163 -9.44 50.73 -43.68
CA SER A 163 -8.07 50.72 -44.14
C SER A 163 -7.07 50.26 -43.04
N ARG A 164 -5.90 49.80 -43.46
CA ARG A 164 -4.87 49.41 -42.49
C ARG A 164 -4.41 50.58 -41.64
N GLU A 165 -4.36 51.80 -42.22
CA GLU A 165 -3.95 53.04 -41.54
C GLU A 165 -4.97 53.39 -40.45
N SER A 166 -6.25 53.36 -40.76
CA SER A 166 -7.35 53.63 -39.81
C SER A 166 -7.37 52.60 -38.70
N ALA A 167 -7.13 51.32 -39.04
CA ALA A 167 -7.06 50.23 -38.06
C ALA A 167 -5.84 50.38 -37.11
N LEU A 168 -4.70 50.86 -37.63
CA LEU A 168 -3.51 51.12 -36.81
C LEU A 168 -3.76 52.29 -35.84
N GLU A 169 -4.45 53.34 -36.29
CA GLU A 169 -4.83 54.49 -35.45
C GLU A 169 -5.74 54.01 -34.31
N LEU A 170 -6.78 53.24 -34.61
CA LEU A 170 -7.67 52.63 -33.62
C LEU A 170 -6.95 51.76 -32.61
N ALA A 171 -6.02 50.93 -33.08
CA ALA A 171 -5.22 50.07 -32.22
C ALA A 171 -4.32 50.85 -31.27
N THR A 172 -3.70 51.94 -31.81
CA THR A 172 -2.78 52.80 -31.02
C THR A 172 -3.55 53.62 -30.00
N ASP A 173 -4.71 54.17 -30.39
CA ASP A 173 -5.58 54.93 -29.47
C ASP A 173 -6.14 54.03 -28.34
N PHE A 174 -6.52 52.78 -28.69
CA PHE A 174 -6.94 51.82 -27.69
C PHE A 174 -5.82 51.53 -26.66
N LEU A 175 -4.59 51.33 -27.11
CA LEU A 175 -3.44 51.06 -26.19
C LEU A 175 -3.16 52.25 -25.28
N ARG A 176 -3.30 53.49 -25.79
CA ARG A 176 -3.20 54.73 -24.98
C ARG A 176 -4.28 54.81 -23.92
N LYS A 177 -5.53 54.49 -24.27
CA LYS A 177 -6.66 54.47 -23.33
C LYS A 177 -6.49 53.42 -22.24
N GLN A 178 -5.74 52.34 -22.50
CA GLN A 178 -5.35 51.34 -21.50
C GLN A 178 -4.11 51.77 -20.69
N GLU A 179 -3.66 53.02 -20.77
CA GLU A 179 -2.49 53.56 -20.08
C GLU A 179 -1.18 52.80 -20.41
N LEU A 180 -1.12 52.16 -21.58
CA LEU A 180 0.10 51.47 -22.02
C LEU A 180 1.00 52.44 -22.78
N ASP A 181 2.13 52.75 -22.18
CA ASP A 181 3.18 53.54 -22.82
C ASP A 181 3.88 52.74 -23.92
N LEU A 182 3.72 53.21 -25.17
CA LEU A 182 4.35 52.65 -26.34
C LEU A 182 5.81 53.06 -26.54
N ASN A 183 6.38 53.89 -25.63
CA ASN A 183 7.77 54.29 -25.74
C ASN A 183 8.70 53.11 -25.64
N GLY A 184 9.57 52.96 -26.65
CA GLY A 184 10.50 51.84 -26.77
C GLY A 184 9.89 50.55 -27.35
N TYR A 185 8.62 50.60 -27.81
CA TYR A 185 8.05 49.49 -28.60
C TYR A 185 8.21 49.76 -30.11
N GLU A 186 8.65 48.74 -30.82
CA GLU A 186 8.77 48.73 -32.28
C GLU A 186 7.65 47.84 -32.85
N ILE A 187 7.13 48.22 -34.04
CA ILE A 187 6.17 47.39 -34.77
C ILE A 187 6.93 46.19 -35.36
N ASP A 188 6.64 45.01 -34.82
CA ASP A 188 7.29 43.76 -35.22
C ASP A 188 6.61 43.10 -36.44
N ALA A 189 5.28 43.13 -36.45
CA ALA A 189 4.50 42.53 -37.55
C ALA A 189 3.14 43.21 -37.71
N SER A 190 2.66 43.23 -38.95
CA SER A 190 1.29 43.56 -39.24
C SER A 190 0.74 42.59 -40.31
N HIS A 191 -0.46 42.08 -40.05
CA HIS A 191 -1.12 41.12 -40.94
C HIS A 191 -2.58 41.54 -41.16
N THR A 192 -3.03 41.46 -42.40
CA THR A 192 -4.43 41.73 -42.74
C THR A 192 -5.08 40.44 -43.23
N GLN A 193 -6.15 40.03 -42.61
CA GLN A 193 -6.97 38.88 -42.98
C GLN A 193 -8.33 39.36 -43.48
N LYS A 194 -8.63 39.05 -44.72
CA LYS A 194 -9.96 39.30 -45.27
C LYS A 194 -10.84 38.07 -45.10
N SER A 195 -11.94 38.20 -44.37
CA SER A 195 -13.01 37.22 -44.28
C SER A 195 -14.18 37.62 -45.18
N GLU A 196 -15.17 36.72 -45.34
CA GLU A 196 -16.32 37.00 -46.22
C GLU A 196 -17.13 38.27 -45.82
N LYS A 197 -17.22 38.56 -44.53
CA LYS A 197 -18.06 39.58 -43.97
C LYS A 197 -17.32 40.79 -43.36
N ARG A 198 -15.98 40.66 -43.17
CA ARG A 198 -15.16 41.72 -42.57
C ARG A 198 -13.65 41.56 -42.88
N THR A 199 -12.91 42.63 -42.63
CA THR A 199 -11.45 42.63 -42.67
C THR A 199 -10.91 42.80 -41.27
N ASP A 200 -9.99 41.88 -40.88
CA ASP A 200 -9.32 41.92 -39.59
C ASP A 200 -7.85 42.33 -39.78
N HIS A 201 -7.41 43.32 -39.01
CA HIS A 201 -6.03 43.80 -39.01
C HIS A 201 -5.36 43.44 -37.69
N ARG A 202 -4.25 42.70 -37.76
CA ARG A 202 -3.42 42.38 -36.59
C ARG A 202 -2.15 43.21 -36.60
N PHE A 203 -1.91 43.87 -35.48
CA PHE A 203 -0.66 44.61 -35.23
C PHE A 203 0.04 44.00 -34.00
N SER A 204 1.35 43.86 -34.10
CA SER A 204 2.18 43.38 -33.00
C SER A 204 3.32 44.35 -32.77
N TRP A 205 3.45 44.82 -31.53
CA TRP A 205 4.56 45.64 -31.06
C TRP A 205 5.45 44.81 -30.16
N LYS A 206 6.77 45.07 -30.17
CA LYS A 206 7.77 44.33 -29.45
C LYS A 206 8.67 45.32 -28.73
N LYS A 207 8.97 44.99 -27.50
CA LYS A 207 9.96 45.69 -26.69
C LYS A 207 10.90 44.66 -26.04
N ASP A 208 12.20 44.87 -26.22
CA ASP A 208 13.19 44.09 -25.48
C ASP A 208 13.18 44.57 -24.02
N LEU A 209 12.93 43.66 -23.10
CA LEU A 209 13.20 43.93 -21.71
C LEU A 209 14.71 43.91 -21.52
N GLU A 210 15.26 44.78 -20.61
CA GLU A 210 16.66 44.78 -20.24
C GLU A 210 17.17 43.39 -19.67
N LEU A 211 16.45 42.37 -19.97
CA LEU A 211 16.64 40.98 -19.54
C LEU A 211 16.93 40.11 -20.72
N GLU A 212 18.06 39.43 -20.66
CA GLU A 212 18.63 38.56 -21.67
C GLU A 212 17.55 37.69 -22.39
N GLY A 213 17.12 38.16 -23.56
CA GLY A 213 16.27 37.42 -24.47
C GLY A 213 14.76 37.38 -24.17
N VAL A 214 14.27 38.07 -23.14
CA VAL A 214 12.81 38.20 -22.90
C VAL A 214 12.28 39.45 -23.59
N LYS A 215 11.22 39.29 -24.37
CA LYS A 215 10.56 40.34 -25.11
C LYS A 215 9.11 40.45 -24.67
N VAL A 216 8.63 41.66 -24.51
CA VAL A 216 7.19 41.93 -24.35
C VAL A 216 6.61 42.15 -25.72
N ASN A 217 5.61 41.34 -26.06
CA ASN A 217 4.88 41.45 -27.30
C ASN A 217 3.45 41.95 -27.00
N LEU A 218 3.09 43.13 -27.50
CA LEU A 218 1.72 43.65 -27.50
C LEU A 218 1.08 43.26 -28.82
N THR A 219 -0.06 42.59 -28.78
CA THR A 219 -0.82 42.23 -29.99
C THR A 219 -2.21 42.84 -29.89
N VAL A 220 -2.58 43.58 -30.90
CA VAL A 220 -3.94 44.11 -31.07
C VAL A 220 -4.50 43.62 -32.40
N VAL A 221 -5.74 43.15 -32.38
CA VAL A 221 -6.47 42.77 -33.56
C VAL A 221 -7.71 43.69 -33.66
N VAL A 222 -7.75 44.46 -34.73
CA VAL A 222 -8.90 45.28 -35.10
C VAL A 222 -9.76 44.41 -36.02
N GLN A 223 -11.00 44.19 -35.64
CA GLN A 223 -12.01 43.43 -36.36
C GLN A 223 -13.05 44.42 -36.93
N GLY A 224 -13.11 44.55 -38.25
CA GLY A 224 -13.88 45.63 -38.82
C GLY A 224 -13.42 47.00 -38.29
N ASP A 225 -14.32 47.73 -37.63
CA ASP A 225 -14.11 49.08 -37.07
C ASP A 225 -13.90 49.12 -35.55
N GLU A 226 -13.64 47.95 -34.90
CA GLU A 226 -13.40 47.88 -33.45
C GLU A 226 -12.20 47.01 -33.06
N VAL A 227 -11.63 47.29 -31.90
CA VAL A 227 -10.61 46.41 -31.28
C VAL A 227 -11.30 45.19 -30.70
N GLY A 228 -11.15 44.06 -31.39
CA GLY A 228 -11.70 42.75 -30.97
C GLY A 228 -10.75 41.94 -30.15
N ARG A 229 -9.44 42.17 -30.23
CA ARG A 229 -8.48 41.44 -29.38
C ARG A 229 -7.31 42.31 -28.99
N PHE A 230 -6.94 42.19 -27.73
CA PHE A 230 -5.74 42.79 -27.17
C PHE A 230 -5.06 41.76 -26.23
N ARG A 231 -3.78 41.60 -26.33
CA ARG A 231 -3.04 40.71 -25.48
C ARG A 231 -1.60 41.18 -25.27
N VAL A 232 -1.16 41.12 -24.03
CA VAL A 232 0.26 41.21 -23.65
C VAL A 232 0.82 39.79 -23.51
N ASN A 233 1.89 39.50 -24.23
CA ASN A 233 2.57 38.21 -24.16
C ASN A 233 4.08 38.42 -23.95
N PHE A 234 4.68 37.51 -23.23
CA PHE A 234 6.13 37.48 -23.08
C PHE A 234 6.72 36.43 -24.04
N GLY A 235 7.60 36.90 -24.91
CA GLY A 235 8.36 36.04 -25.82
C GLY A 235 9.68 35.62 -25.18
N ILE A 236 10.00 34.38 -25.27
CA ILE A 236 11.29 33.79 -24.90
C ILE A 236 11.96 33.18 -26.14
N PRO A 237 13.30 32.95 -26.16
CA PRO A 237 13.97 32.37 -27.31
C PRO A 237 13.34 31.03 -27.74
N ALA A 238 13.20 30.83 -29.04
CA ALA A 238 12.56 29.63 -29.60
C ALA A 238 13.25 28.31 -29.16
N SER A 239 14.56 28.35 -28.96
CA SER A 239 15.33 27.21 -28.43
C SER A 239 14.91 26.81 -27.02
N GLU A 240 14.57 27.79 -26.19
CA GLU A 240 14.13 27.53 -24.81
C GLU A 240 12.66 27.05 -24.80
N ILE A 241 11.81 27.54 -25.68
CA ILE A 241 10.45 27.01 -25.87
C ILE A 241 10.50 25.54 -26.24
N ALA A 242 11.38 25.16 -27.18
CA ALA A 242 11.55 23.75 -27.55
C ALA A 242 12.05 22.90 -26.36
N ALA A 243 12.99 23.43 -25.58
CA ALA A 243 13.49 22.73 -24.38
C ALA A 243 12.39 22.54 -23.32
N ILE A 244 11.55 23.58 -23.09
CA ILE A 244 10.41 23.51 -22.12
C ILE A 244 9.35 22.50 -22.62
N ASN A 245 9.02 22.52 -23.92
CA ASN A 245 8.07 21.57 -24.50
C ASN A 245 8.56 20.14 -24.36
N HIS A 246 9.84 19.87 -24.58
CA HIS A 246 10.44 18.55 -24.34
C HIS A 246 10.35 18.11 -22.87
N ILE A 247 10.49 19.02 -21.94
CA ILE A 247 10.31 18.71 -20.51
C ILE A 247 8.84 18.36 -20.23
N GLN A 248 7.90 19.13 -20.78
CA GLN A 248 6.46 18.87 -20.61
C GLN A 248 6.04 17.53 -21.24
N GLU A 249 6.57 17.18 -22.42
CA GLU A 249 6.35 15.87 -23.03
C GLU A 249 6.84 14.73 -22.13
N ARG A 250 8.07 14.83 -21.59
CA ARG A 250 8.62 13.82 -20.67
C ARG A 250 7.79 13.71 -19.39
N THR A 251 7.32 14.82 -18.87
CA THR A 251 6.43 14.83 -17.68
C THR A 251 5.11 14.12 -17.99
N SER A 252 4.54 14.33 -19.19
CA SER A 252 3.32 13.66 -19.64
C SER A 252 3.51 12.15 -19.78
N TYR A 253 4.61 11.69 -20.38
CA TYR A 253 4.92 10.25 -20.49
C TYR A 253 5.10 9.61 -19.12
N SER A 254 5.73 10.31 -18.19
CA SER A 254 5.93 9.80 -16.85
C SER A 254 4.63 9.74 -16.05
N ALA A 255 3.76 10.73 -16.19
CA ALA A 255 2.43 10.70 -15.61
C ALA A 255 1.63 9.50 -16.15
N PHE A 256 1.66 9.27 -17.48
CA PHE A 256 1.02 8.12 -18.10
C PHE A 256 1.56 6.78 -17.55
N ALA A 257 2.89 6.65 -17.48
CA ALA A 257 3.53 5.46 -16.90
C ALA A 257 3.10 5.24 -15.44
N SER A 258 2.99 6.31 -14.66
CA SER A 258 2.55 6.26 -13.28
C SER A 258 1.08 5.86 -13.15
N TYR A 259 0.19 6.38 -14.00
CA TYR A 259 -1.22 5.93 -14.04
C TYR A 259 -1.34 4.45 -14.38
N PHE A 260 -0.61 4.00 -15.39
CA PHE A 260 -0.58 2.59 -15.78
C PHE A 260 -0.07 1.70 -14.65
N PHE A 261 0.98 2.12 -13.96
CA PHE A 261 1.55 1.39 -12.84
C PHE A 261 0.59 1.32 -11.64
N VAL A 262 -0.06 2.43 -11.28
CA VAL A 262 -1.07 2.48 -10.22
C VAL A 262 -2.26 1.58 -10.57
N PHE A 263 -2.68 1.56 -11.83
CA PHE A 263 -3.73 0.66 -12.31
C PHE A 263 -3.35 -0.81 -12.15
N LEU A 264 -2.15 -1.22 -12.59
CA LEU A 264 -1.67 -2.59 -12.40
C LEU A 264 -1.59 -2.99 -10.93
N LEU A 265 -1.06 -2.11 -10.08
CA LEU A 265 -1.02 -2.34 -8.63
C LEU A 265 -2.42 -2.55 -8.07
N SER A 266 -3.39 -1.74 -8.52
CA SER A 266 -4.79 -1.85 -8.11
C SER A 266 -5.40 -3.20 -8.49
N LEU A 267 -5.12 -3.71 -9.70
CA LEU A 267 -5.56 -5.04 -10.13
C LEU A 267 -4.98 -6.16 -9.25
N VAL A 268 -3.69 -6.10 -8.95
CA VAL A 268 -3.05 -7.07 -8.05
C VAL A 268 -3.71 -7.07 -6.67
N MET A 269 -4.03 -5.90 -6.14
CA MET A 269 -4.70 -5.76 -4.84
C MET A 269 -6.12 -6.35 -4.86
N ILE A 270 -6.88 -6.11 -5.91
CA ILE A 270 -8.23 -6.67 -6.09
C ILE A 270 -8.14 -8.20 -6.21
N ILE A 271 -7.18 -8.75 -6.95
CA ILE A 271 -6.97 -10.20 -7.07
C ILE A 271 -6.67 -10.83 -5.69
N ILE A 272 -5.76 -10.21 -4.91
CA ILE A 272 -5.44 -10.68 -3.56
C ILE A 272 -6.67 -10.61 -2.66
N PHE A 273 -7.47 -9.54 -2.75
CA PHE A 273 -8.72 -9.39 -2.02
C PHE A 273 -9.71 -10.52 -2.37
N LEU A 274 -9.98 -10.75 -3.65
CA LEU A 274 -10.91 -11.78 -4.11
C LEU A 274 -10.50 -13.17 -3.63
N ARG A 275 -9.21 -13.51 -3.74
CA ARG A 275 -8.68 -14.77 -3.22
C ARG A 275 -8.92 -14.92 -1.72
N LYS A 276 -8.64 -13.89 -0.93
CA LYS A 276 -8.84 -13.92 0.53
C LYS A 276 -10.31 -13.86 0.93
N TYR A 277 -11.14 -13.23 0.12
CA TYR A 277 -12.59 -13.21 0.32
C TYR A 277 -13.21 -14.61 0.18
N HIS A 278 -12.80 -15.37 -0.85
CA HIS A 278 -13.23 -16.76 -1.03
C HIS A 278 -12.79 -17.69 0.12
N GLU A 279 -11.66 -17.39 0.77
CA GLU A 279 -11.23 -18.10 1.98
C GLU A 279 -12.11 -17.79 3.22
N GLY A 280 -13.08 -16.87 3.12
CA GLY A 280 -14.01 -16.50 4.19
C GLY A 280 -13.38 -15.83 5.41
N VAL A 281 -12.15 -15.28 5.26
CA VAL A 281 -11.36 -14.73 6.39
C VAL A 281 -11.45 -13.20 6.53
N LEU A 282 -12.03 -12.51 5.55
CA LEU A 282 -12.05 -11.05 5.52
C LEU A 282 -13.27 -10.45 6.22
N GLY A 283 -13.05 -9.36 6.94
CA GLY A 283 -14.08 -8.48 7.45
C GLY A 283 -14.42 -7.38 6.45
N VAL A 284 -15.68 -7.30 6.01
CA VAL A 284 -16.11 -6.32 4.99
C VAL A 284 -16.77 -5.07 5.59
N LYS A 285 -17.26 -5.11 6.82
CA LYS A 285 -18.05 -4.02 7.43
C LYS A 285 -17.25 -2.70 7.52
N THR A 286 -16.05 -2.75 8.09
CA THR A 286 -15.15 -1.59 8.20
C THR A 286 -14.75 -1.07 6.82
N ALA A 287 -14.42 -1.99 5.93
CA ALA A 287 -14.01 -1.66 4.57
C ALA A 287 -15.14 -1.01 3.76
N SER A 288 -16.40 -1.42 3.97
CA SER A 288 -17.56 -0.76 3.34
C SER A 288 -17.71 0.68 3.80
N ILE A 289 -17.50 0.97 5.08
CA ILE A 289 -17.52 2.35 5.59
C ILE A 289 -16.40 3.17 4.91
N VAL A 290 -15.23 2.60 4.78
CA VAL A 290 -14.09 3.22 4.08
C VAL A 290 -14.41 3.48 2.61
N PHE A 291 -15.03 2.51 1.91
CA PHE A 291 -15.46 2.69 0.52
C PHE A 291 -16.35 3.92 0.35
N PHE A 292 -17.44 3.98 1.11
CA PHE A 292 -18.40 5.09 1.00
C PHE A 292 -17.78 6.42 1.44
N ALA A 293 -16.92 6.42 2.46
CA ALA A 293 -16.23 7.63 2.89
C ALA A 293 -15.29 8.16 1.81
N CYS A 294 -14.44 7.30 1.23
CA CYS A 294 -13.54 7.68 0.14
C CYS A 294 -14.31 8.19 -1.08
N TRP A 295 -15.33 7.43 -1.51
CA TRP A 295 -16.14 7.80 -2.66
C TRP A 295 -16.83 9.15 -2.48
N LEU A 296 -17.48 9.36 -1.33
CA LEU A 296 -18.17 10.62 -1.03
C LEU A 296 -17.20 11.81 -1.00
N LEU A 297 -16.04 11.67 -0.34
CA LEU A 297 -15.03 12.72 -0.27
C LEU A 297 -14.52 13.10 -1.67
N LEU A 298 -14.20 12.11 -2.51
CA LEU A 298 -13.72 12.33 -3.88
C LEU A 298 -14.79 12.96 -4.77
N VAL A 299 -16.05 12.54 -4.65
CA VAL A 299 -17.17 13.13 -5.39
C VAL A 299 -17.42 14.58 -4.95
N MET A 300 -17.39 14.86 -3.64
CA MET A 300 -17.56 16.24 -3.13
C MET A 300 -16.42 17.15 -3.62
N GLU A 301 -15.17 16.70 -3.54
CA GLU A 301 -14.02 17.44 -4.05
C GLU A 301 -14.15 17.74 -5.55
N SER A 302 -14.51 16.72 -6.35
CA SER A 302 -14.71 16.86 -7.79
C SER A 302 -15.88 17.80 -8.12
N GLY A 303 -16.95 17.75 -7.34
CA GLY A 303 -18.09 18.66 -7.49
C GLY A 303 -17.73 20.12 -7.28
N LEU A 304 -16.86 20.42 -6.29
CA LEU A 304 -16.36 21.78 -6.07
C LEU A 304 -15.45 22.30 -7.19
N LYS A 305 -14.77 21.37 -7.89
CA LYS A 305 -13.87 21.65 -9.02
C LYS A 305 -14.52 21.39 -10.39
N PHE A 306 -15.80 21.12 -10.44
CA PHE A 306 -16.52 20.67 -11.63
C PHE A 306 -16.27 21.54 -12.88
N ARG A 307 -16.46 22.87 -12.79
CA ARG A 307 -16.21 23.78 -13.92
C ARG A 307 -14.72 23.95 -14.24
N LEU A 308 -13.85 23.83 -13.24
CA LEU A 308 -12.41 23.91 -13.43
C LEU A 308 -11.87 22.76 -14.27
N ASN A 309 -12.43 21.58 -14.10
CA ASN A 309 -12.02 20.39 -14.86
C ASN A 309 -12.42 20.47 -16.34
N ALA A 310 -13.45 21.26 -16.66
CA ALA A 310 -13.89 21.50 -18.03
C ALA A 310 -13.01 22.48 -18.80
N ALA A 311 -12.33 23.39 -18.11
CA ALA A 311 -11.61 24.51 -18.72
C ALA A 311 -10.43 24.10 -19.62
N GLY A 312 -9.87 22.92 -19.44
CA GLY A 312 -8.77 22.38 -20.27
C GLY A 312 -9.21 21.34 -21.30
N ALA A 313 -10.47 20.91 -21.30
CA ALA A 313 -10.93 19.80 -22.13
C ALA A 313 -11.55 20.32 -23.45
N THR A 314 -11.11 19.75 -24.57
CA THR A 314 -11.65 20.07 -25.92
C THR A 314 -12.47 18.87 -26.43
N PHE A 315 -13.78 18.93 -26.24
CA PHE A 315 -14.73 17.97 -26.83
C PHE A 315 -15.67 18.73 -27.79
N GLY A 316 -15.37 18.71 -29.06
CA GLY A 316 -15.86 19.56 -30.15
C GLY A 316 -17.37 19.92 -30.19
N ALA A 317 -18.26 19.06 -29.74
CA ALA A 317 -19.70 19.24 -29.86
C ALA A 317 -20.45 19.59 -28.55
N LEU A 318 -19.73 19.61 -27.39
CA LEU A 318 -20.36 19.84 -26.09
C LEU A 318 -20.11 21.24 -25.57
N SER A 319 -21.12 21.82 -24.88
CA SER A 319 -20.96 23.05 -24.13
C SER A 319 -19.99 22.90 -22.96
N TYR A 320 -19.47 23.98 -22.40
CA TYR A 320 -18.58 23.93 -21.23
C TYR A 320 -19.19 23.20 -20.05
N ASP A 321 -20.46 23.49 -19.74
CA ASP A 321 -21.18 22.82 -18.66
C ASP A 321 -21.42 21.32 -19.00
N GLY A 322 -21.70 21.01 -20.29
CA GLY A 322 -21.82 19.63 -20.76
C GLY A 322 -20.53 18.84 -20.61
N VAL A 323 -19.38 19.43 -20.98
CA VAL A 323 -18.06 18.82 -20.76
C VAL A 323 -17.79 18.64 -19.26
N GLY A 324 -18.04 19.67 -18.46
CA GLY A 324 -17.88 19.59 -17.01
C GLY A 324 -18.74 18.50 -16.38
N LEU A 325 -20.01 18.43 -16.77
CA LEU A 325 -20.93 17.38 -16.29
C LEU A 325 -20.47 15.99 -16.73
N MET A 326 -20.07 15.83 -17.98
CA MET A 326 -19.56 14.56 -18.50
C MET A 326 -18.32 14.11 -17.73
N MET A 327 -17.34 15.00 -17.53
CA MET A 327 -16.15 14.71 -16.75
C MET A 327 -16.49 14.39 -15.28
N PHE A 328 -17.39 15.17 -14.68
CA PHE A 328 -17.84 14.90 -13.31
C PHE A 328 -18.50 13.53 -13.20
N LEU A 329 -19.40 13.16 -14.12
CA LEU A 329 -20.05 11.85 -14.12
C LEU A 329 -19.06 10.72 -14.36
N LEU A 330 -18.10 10.89 -15.28
CA LEU A 330 -17.03 9.92 -15.51
C LEU A 330 -16.23 9.65 -14.24
N PHE A 331 -15.82 10.71 -13.56
CA PHE A 331 -15.10 10.57 -12.29
C PHE A 331 -16.00 10.01 -11.19
N ALA A 332 -17.19 10.56 -10.99
CA ALA A 332 -18.08 10.17 -9.89
C ALA A 332 -18.60 8.72 -10.01
N LEU A 333 -18.85 8.24 -11.23
CA LEU A 333 -19.47 6.92 -11.47
C LEU A 333 -18.48 5.84 -11.86
N ILE A 334 -17.28 6.17 -12.33
CA ILE A 334 -16.29 5.18 -12.83
C ILE A 334 -14.99 5.28 -12.04
N ILE A 335 -14.31 6.42 -12.08
CA ILE A 335 -12.95 6.55 -11.54
C ILE A 335 -12.93 6.49 -10.00
N TRP A 336 -13.77 7.29 -9.35
CA TRP A 336 -13.81 7.35 -7.88
C TRP A 336 -14.36 6.06 -7.25
N PRO A 337 -15.41 5.40 -7.78
CA PRO A 337 -15.80 4.07 -7.30
C PRO A 337 -14.66 3.04 -7.44
N PHE A 338 -13.92 3.04 -8.57
CA PHE A 338 -12.78 2.15 -8.76
C PHE A 338 -11.70 2.36 -7.68
N LEU A 339 -11.27 3.61 -7.43
CA LEU A 339 -10.31 3.91 -6.38
C LEU A 339 -10.83 3.57 -4.97
N SER A 340 -12.14 3.76 -4.75
CA SER A 340 -12.78 3.39 -3.48
C SER A 340 -12.85 1.86 -3.28
N VAL A 341 -13.00 1.07 -4.36
CA VAL A 341 -12.85 -0.40 -4.31
C VAL A 341 -11.41 -0.79 -3.96
N VAL A 342 -10.42 -0.07 -4.46
CA VAL A 342 -9.01 -0.29 -4.10
C VAL A 342 -8.79 0.00 -2.61
N ALA A 343 -9.34 1.11 -2.09
CA ALA A 343 -9.29 1.41 -0.65
C ALA A 343 -10.00 0.35 0.20
N PHE A 344 -11.18 -0.11 -0.25
CA PHE A 344 -11.93 -1.20 0.37
C PHE A 344 -11.13 -2.50 0.44
N ALA A 345 -10.57 -2.93 -0.68
CA ALA A 345 -9.75 -4.13 -0.77
C ALA A 345 -8.51 -4.05 0.13
N SER A 346 -7.83 -2.90 0.10
CA SER A 346 -6.65 -2.63 0.92
C SER A 346 -6.96 -2.62 2.41
N CYS A 347 -8.09 -2.02 2.80
CA CYS A 347 -8.56 -2.01 4.18
C CYS A 347 -8.88 -3.43 4.67
N SER A 348 -9.66 -4.20 3.91
CA SER A 348 -10.03 -5.58 4.28
C SER A 348 -8.82 -6.50 4.44
N VAL A 349 -7.95 -6.53 3.43
CA VAL A 349 -6.77 -7.41 3.45
C VAL A 349 -5.73 -6.92 4.45
N GLY A 350 -5.49 -5.61 4.52
CA GLY A 350 -4.55 -5.02 5.46
C GLY A 350 -4.98 -5.23 6.92
N GLU A 351 -6.28 -5.10 7.21
CA GLU A 351 -6.84 -5.43 8.53
C GLU A 351 -6.59 -6.91 8.88
N PHE A 352 -6.85 -7.83 7.96
CA PHE A 352 -6.57 -9.24 8.14
C PHE A 352 -5.09 -9.50 8.43
N LEU A 353 -4.16 -8.97 7.60
CA LEU A 353 -2.72 -9.16 7.76
C LEU A 353 -2.16 -8.54 9.04
N GLY A 354 -2.72 -7.41 9.47
CA GLY A 354 -2.21 -6.66 10.60
C GLY A 354 -2.77 -7.08 11.96
N ARG A 355 -4.02 -7.49 12.04
CA ARG A 355 -4.67 -7.77 13.33
C ARG A 355 -4.10 -8.99 14.04
N GLU A 356 -3.62 -9.98 13.32
CA GLU A 356 -3.01 -11.17 13.90
C GLU A 356 -1.77 -10.82 14.75
N LYS A 357 -0.89 -9.95 14.24
CA LYS A 357 0.42 -9.66 14.86
C LYS A 357 0.55 -8.26 15.43
N PHE A 358 -0.20 -7.29 14.90
CA PHE A 358 -0.03 -5.87 15.16
C PHE A 358 -1.33 -5.17 15.55
N ASN A 359 -2.19 -5.83 16.31
CA ASN A 359 -3.53 -5.33 16.69
C ASN A 359 -3.50 -3.90 17.28
N LYS A 360 -2.44 -3.54 17.99
CA LYS A 360 -2.26 -2.18 18.56
C LYS A 360 -2.26 -1.07 17.51
N LYS A 361 -1.92 -1.38 16.24
CA LYS A 361 -1.91 -0.42 15.13
C LYS A 361 -3.30 0.05 14.72
N PHE A 362 -4.34 -0.63 15.17
CA PHE A 362 -5.73 -0.36 14.83
C PHE A 362 -6.53 0.28 15.97
N THR A 363 -6.01 0.25 17.19
CA THR A 363 -6.77 0.62 18.41
C THR A 363 -7.36 2.02 18.34
N ALA A 364 -6.59 3.00 17.86
CA ALA A 364 -7.06 4.38 17.71
C ALA A 364 -8.12 4.50 16.60
N LEU A 365 -7.93 3.83 15.47
CA LEU A 365 -8.90 3.81 14.38
C LEU A 365 -10.19 3.10 14.81
N ASP A 366 -10.09 1.98 15.51
CA ASP A 366 -11.23 1.25 16.05
C ASP A 366 -12.06 2.12 16.99
N SER A 367 -11.40 2.95 17.79
CA SER A 367 -12.06 3.91 18.66
C SER A 367 -12.94 4.90 17.86
N ILE A 368 -12.41 5.46 16.79
CA ILE A 368 -13.13 6.40 15.91
C ILE A 368 -14.29 5.69 15.21
N LEU A 369 -14.07 4.51 14.63
CA LEU A 369 -15.10 3.73 13.93
C LEU A 369 -16.25 3.31 14.86
N ASN A 370 -15.98 3.16 16.17
CA ASN A 370 -16.99 2.93 17.18
C ASN A 370 -17.56 4.22 17.80
N LYS A 371 -17.43 5.36 17.11
CA LYS A 371 -17.95 6.68 17.51
C LYS A 371 -17.38 7.20 18.85
N LYS A 372 -16.22 6.69 19.26
CA LYS A 372 -15.52 7.12 20.49
C LYS A 372 -14.33 8.01 20.13
N PHE A 373 -14.62 9.20 19.64
CA PHE A 373 -13.62 10.16 19.16
C PHE A 373 -12.73 10.76 20.25
N THR A 374 -13.20 10.77 21.50
CA THR A 374 -12.55 11.42 22.65
C THR A 374 -11.83 10.43 23.56
N THR A 375 -11.26 9.37 23.03
CA THR A 375 -10.43 8.44 23.81
C THR A 375 -8.97 8.87 23.80
N LEU A 376 -8.22 8.47 24.81
CA LEU A 376 -6.78 8.76 24.93
C LEU A 376 -5.98 8.19 23.74
N ASN A 377 -6.36 6.99 23.24
CA ASN A 377 -5.73 6.39 22.08
C ASN A 377 -5.90 7.24 20.81
N ALA A 378 -7.14 7.69 20.55
CA ALA A 378 -7.41 8.54 19.40
C ALA A 378 -6.71 9.91 19.55
N ALA A 379 -6.80 10.53 20.73
CA ALA A 379 -6.17 11.80 21.03
C ALA A 379 -4.65 11.78 20.79
N GLN A 380 -3.99 10.74 21.28
CA GLN A 380 -2.53 10.60 21.10
C GLN A 380 -2.13 10.34 19.66
N SER A 381 -2.88 9.50 18.93
CA SER A 381 -2.61 9.25 17.50
C SER A 381 -2.83 10.48 16.64
N LEU A 382 -3.87 11.26 16.90
CA LEU A 382 -4.13 12.54 16.23
C LEU A 382 -3.02 13.55 16.53
N LEU A 383 -2.62 13.71 17.79
CA LEU A 383 -1.54 14.59 18.19
C LEU A 383 -0.21 14.22 17.51
N ASN A 384 0.15 12.95 17.57
CA ASN A 384 1.33 12.43 16.90
C ASN A 384 1.25 12.64 15.37
N GLY A 385 0.07 12.51 14.79
CA GLY A 385 -0.19 12.75 13.38
C GLY A 385 0.12 14.19 12.98
N TYR A 386 -0.38 15.18 13.73
CA TYR A 386 -0.07 16.59 13.45
C TYR A 386 1.43 16.88 13.54
N PHE A 387 2.10 16.44 14.60
CA PHE A 387 3.53 16.70 14.74
C PHE A 387 4.38 15.93 13.74
N ALA A 388 3.98 14.73 13.36
CA ALA A 388 4.59 14.02 12.24
C ALA A 388 4.37 14.77 10.92
N GLY A 389 3.18 15.31 10.68
CA GLY A 389 2.88 16.14 9.52
C GLY A 389 3.74 17.39 9.47
N PHE A 390 3.90 18.10 10.58
CA PHE A 390 4.80 19.27 10.68
C PHE A 390 6.26 18.89 10.42
N THR A 391 6.71 17.73 10.92
CA THR A 391 8.04 17.20 10.58
C THR A 391 8.16 16.97 9.08
N GLY A 392 7.13 16.35 8.46
CA GLY A 392 7.07 16.11 7.02
C GLY A 392 7.14 17.40 6.19
N LEU A 393 6.41 18.44 6.59
CA LEU A 393 6.48 19.78 5.95
C LEU A 393 7.90 20.36 6.00
N GLY A 394 8.56 20.26 7.15
CA GLY A 394 9.96 20.68 7.29
C GLY A 394 10.91 19.89 6.39
N ILE A 395 10.71 18.57 6.29
CA ILE A 395 11.49 17.71 5.38
C ILE A 395 11.28 18.14 3.93
N ILE A 396 10.03 18.35 3.49
CA ILE A 396 9.71 18.80 2.13
C ILE A 396 10.39 20.13 1.84
N ALA A 397 10.27 21.12 2.72
CA ALA A 397 10.88 22.43 2.53
C ALA A 397 12.40 22.38 2.42
N LEU A 398 13.05 21.67 3.35
CA LEU A 398 14.51 21.49 3.35
C LEU A 398 15.02 20.76 2.12
N LEU A 399 14.35 19.65 1.75
CA LEU A 399 14.76 18.88 0.58
C LEU A 399 14.55 19.69 -0.71
N THR A 400 13.42 20.37 -0.85
CA THR A 400 13.15 21.19 -2.05
C THR A 400 14.20 22.26 -2.21
N ILE A 401 14.50 23.06 -1.18
CA ILE A 401 15.51 24.12 -1.27
C ILE A 401 16.88 23.54 -1.57
N SER A 402 17.27 22.47 -0.87
CA SER A 402 18.59 21.87 -1.03
C SER A 402 18.77 21.26 -2.42
N LEU A 403 17.79 20.48 -2.89
CA LEU A 403 17.88 19.79 -4.17
C LEU A 403 17.72 20.77 -5.34
N VAL A 404 16.75 21.69 -5.27
CA VAL A 404 16.56 22.73 -6.31
C VAL A 404 17.81 23.63 -6.40
N GLY A 405 18.38 24.01 -5.26
CA GLY A 405 19.62 24.80 -5.22
C GLY A 405 20.83 24.03 -5.78
N LEU A 406 21.03 22.78 -5.38
CA LEU A 406 22.16 21.95 -5.80
C LEU A 406 22.13 21.61 -7.30
N PHE A 407 20.95 21.25 -7.80
CA PHE A 407 20.77 20.79 -9.19
C PHE A 407 20.25 21.89 -10.12
N LYS A 408 20.21 23.15 -9.69
CA LYS A 408 19.67 24.30 -10.44
C LYS A 408 18.27 24.00 -11.01
N GLY A 409 17.45 23.35 -10.20
CA GLY A 409 16.08 23.01 -10.55
C GLY A 409 15.17 24.24 -10.53
N THR A 410 13.95 24.06 -11.00
CA THR A 410 12.89 25.07 -10.96
C THR A 410 11.63 24.50 -10.34
N ILE A 411 10.83 25.32 -9.66
CA ILE A 411 9.51 24.97 -9.19
C ILE A 411 8.53 25.35 -10.30
N GLU A 412 7.88 24.35 -10.91
CA GLU A 412 7.16 24.52 -12.16
C GLU A 412 5.69 24.87 -11.99
N ASN A 413 5.03 24.33 -10.97
CA ASN A 413 3.59 24.51 -10.84
C ASN A 413 3.16 24.78 -9.41
N ILE A 414 2.30 25.82 -9.29
CA ILE A 414 1.58 26.13 -8.08
C ILE A 414 0.12 26.22 -8.48
N ASP A 415 -0.68 25.28 -7.99
CA ASP A 415 -2.10 25.23 -8.39
C ASP A 415 -2.95 26.27 -7.63
N TYR A 416 -2.98 27.48 -8.18
CA TYR A 416 -3.89 28.54 -7.70
C TYR A 416 -5.34 28.35 -8.14
N ARG A 417 -5.64 27.34 -8.96
CA ARG A 417 -7.02 27.08 -9.41
C ARG A 417 -7.97 26.82 -8.25
N ILE A 418 -7.45 26.46 -7.07
CA ILE A 418 -8.24 26.35 -5.85
C ILE A 418 -9.00 27.65 -5.54
N ALA A 419 -8.42 28.83 -5.79
CA ALA A 419 -9.08 30.14 -5.63
C ALA A 419 -10.31 30.31 -6.53
N SER A 420 -10.35 29.58 -7.65
CA SER A 420 -11.45 29.60 -8.62
C SER A 420 -12.56 28.61 -8.30
N SER A 421 -12.40 27.70 -7.32
CA SER A 421 -13.39 26.69 -6.95
C SER A 421 -14.65 27.32 -6.34
N ALA A 422 -15.74 26.53 -6.22
CA ALA A 422 -16.99 27.01 -5.67
C ALA A 422 -16.90 27.40 -4.19
N LEU A 423 -16.16 26.61 -3.41
CA LEU A 423 -15.91 26.84 -1.98
C LEU A 423 -14.42 26.61 -1.67
N PRO A 424 -13.55 27.60 -1.93
CA PRO A 424 -12.10 27.45 -1.80
C PRO A 424 -11.64 26.95 -0.43
N PHE A 425 -12.29 27.35 0.67
CA PHE A 425 -11.92 26.94 2.03
C PHE A 425 -12.14 25.43 2.30
N LEU A 426 -13.07 24.80 1.59
CA LEU A 426 -13.43 23.40 1.84
C LEU A 426 -12.53 22.43 1.05
N VAL A 427 -11.99 22.86 -0.08
CA VAL A 427 -11.17 22.01 -0.98
C VAL A 427 -9.93 21.44 -0.28
N PRO A 428 -9.11 22.21 0.49
CA PRO A 428 -7.95 21.67 1.18
C PRO A 428 -8.29 20.54 2.14
N PHE A 429 -9.40 20.67 2.87
CA PHE A 429 -9.85 19.65 3.80
C PHE A 429 -10.28 18.36 3.09
N LEU A 430 -11.09 18.47 2.03
CA LEU A 430 -11.56 17.32 1.26
C LEU A 430 -10.40 16.60 0.57
N ALA A 431 -9.51 17.34 -0.08
CA ALA A 431 -8.33 16.81 -0.75
C ALA A 431 -7.37 16.11 0.24
N ALA A 432 -7.12 16.73 1.39
CA ALA A 432 -6.27 16.16 2.42
C ALA A 432 -6.87 14.86 2.98
N MET A 433 -8.19 14.82 3.22
CA MET A 433 -8.86 13.66 3.79
C MET A 433 -8.96 12.51 2.79
N SER A 434 -9.36 12.79 1.55
CA SER A 434 -9.48 11.78 0.49
C SER A 434 -8.13 11.15 0.14
N SER A 435 -7.11 11.98 -0.15
CA SER A 435 -5.79 11.52 -0.54
C SER A 435 -5.04 10.81 0.59
N SER A 436 -5.10 11.31 1.83
CA SER A 436 -4.44 10.66 2.96
C SER A 436 -5.08 9.32 3.30
N LEU A 437 -6.41 9.25 3.31
CA LEU A 437 -7.11 8.00 3.59
C LEU A 437 -6.78 6.94 2.54
N LEU A 438 -6.89 7.28 1.25
CA LEU A 438 -6.61 6.37 0.16
C LEU A 438 -5.15 5.88 0.19
N SER A 439 -4.18 6.80 0.26
CA SER A 439 -2.77 6.45 0.20
C SER A 439 -2.30 5.62 1.40
N GLU A 440 -2.72 5.98 2.61
CA GLU A 440 -2.24 5.27 3.80
C GLU A 440 -2.86 3.88 3.95
N LEU A 441 -4.09 3.67 3.49
CA LEU A 441 -4.70 2.34 3.43
C LEU A 441 -4.00 1.45 2.40
N VAL A 442 -3.69 2.00 1.23
CA VAL A 442 -3.05 1.26 0.13
C VAL A 442 -1.60 0.91 0.47
N PHE A 443 -0.79 1.90 0.83
CA PHE A 443 0.66 1.69 0.94
C PHE A 443 1.10 1.33 2.36
N ARG A 444 0.52 1.91 3.41
CA ARG A 444 0.95 1.63 4.79
C ARG A 444 0.20 0.43 5.38
N LEU A 445 -1.11 0.42 5.27
CA LEU A 445 -1.86 -0.70 5.84
C LEU A 445 -1.68 -1.97 5.00
N PHE A 446 -1.97 -1.93 3.71
CA PHE A 446 -1.86 -3.11 2.85
C PHE A 446 -0.41 -3.39 2.43
N GLY A 447 0.26 -2.43 1.81
CA GLY A 447 1.58 -2.62 1.20
C GLY A 447 2.66 -3.00 2.21
N ASN A 448 2.83 -2.23 3.29
CA ASN A 448 3.84 -2.53 4.31
C ASN A 448 3.59 -3.88 5.01
N LEU A 449 2.33 -4.21 5.32
CA LEU A 449 2.02 -5.48 6.00
C LEU A 449 2.18 -6.68 5.07
N LEU A 450 1.76 -6.55 3.81
CA LEU A 450 1.95 -7.60 2.81
C LEU A 450 3.44 -7.87 2.58
N LEU A 451 4.24 -6.84 2.32
CA LEU A 451 5.68 -6.99 2.10
C LEU A 451 6.42 -7.47 3.35
N TYR A 452 6.00 -7.02 4.54
CA TYR A 452 6.55 -7.55 5.78
C TYR A 452 6.33 -9.06 5.94
N LYS A 453 5.19 -9.58 5.50
CA LYS A 453 4.92 -11.03 5.51
C LYS A 453 5.98 -11.82 4.73
N TYR A 454 6.43 -11.30 3.58
CA TYR A 454 7.42 -11.98 2.72
C TYR A 454 8.86 -11.64 3.10
N LEU A 455 9.18 -10.35 3.29
CA LEU A 455 10.55 -9.88 3.56
C LEU A 455 11.01 -10.08 5.00
N LYS A 456 10.08 -10.30 5.94
CA LYS A 456 10.33 -10.38 7.39
C LYS A 456 11.07 -9.17 7.98
N SER A 457 11.21 -8.09 7.22
CA SER A 457 11.92 -6.85 7.58
C SER A 457 10.98 -5.65 7.49
N LYS A 458 10.89 -4.86 8.59
CA LYS A 458 10.12 -3.62 8.60
C LYS A 458 10.73 -2.59 7.65
N TRP A 459 12.05 -2.41 7.69
CA TRP A 459 12.74 -1.48 6.80
C TRP A 459 12.65 -1.90 5.34
N GLY A 460 12.80 -3.19 5.04
CA GLY A 460 12.60 -3.70 3.69
C GLY A 460 11.19 -3.40 3.16
N SER A 461 10.15 -3.59 4.00
CA SER A 461 8.78 -3.26 3.61
C SER A 461 8.59 -1.76 3.38
N ILE A 462 9.18 -0.88 4.23
CA ILE A 462 9.12 0.57 4.07
C ILE A 462 9.76 1.00 2.75
N PHE A 463 11.00 0.59 2.49
CA PHE A 463 11.72 1.03 1.29
C PHE A 463 11.01 0.60 0.00
N VAL A 464 10.58 -0.66 -0.07
CA VAL A 464 9.89 -1.17 -1.27
C VAL A 464 8.52 -0.50 -1.47
N THR A 465 7.70 -0.37 -0.42
CA THR A 465 6.40 0.32 -0.56
C THR A 465 6.55 1.79 -0.91
N SER A 466 7.64 2.44 -0.48
CA SER A 466 7.90 3.84 -0.80
C SER A 466 8.22 4.05 -2.28
N ILE A 467 8.84 3.07 -2.95
CA ILE A 467 9.01 3.11 -4.41
C ILE A 467 7.63 3.14 -5.09
N PHE A 468 6.72 2.23 -4.71
CA PHE A 468 5.38 2.19 -5.28
C PHE A 468 4.56 3.44 -4.94
N TRP A 469 4.71 3.96 -3.73
CA TRP A 469 4.06 5.20 -3.32
C TRP A 469 4.55 6.42 -4.09
N THR A 470 5.82 6.46 -4.52
CA THR A 470 6.36 7.55 -5.33
C THR A 470 5.60 7.69 -6.65
N PHE A 471 5.32 6.60 -7.35
CA PHE A 471 4.50 6.64 -8.58
C PHE A 471 3.09 7.17 -8.32
N TYR A 472 2.47 6.79 -7.20
CA TYR A 472 1.19 7.34 -6.79
C TYR A 472 1.28 8.83 -6.45
N ALA A 473 2.32 9.23 -5.73
CA ALA A 473 2.49 10.58 -5.20
C ALA A 473 2.57 11.64 -6.31
N ILE A 474 3.27 11.34 -7.39
CA ILE A 474 3.43 12.24 -8.54
C ILE A 474 2.07 12.64 -9.14
N ILE A 475 1.06 11.77 -9.05
CA ILE A 475 -0.23 11.99 -9.69
C ILE A 475 -1.31 12.40 -8.70
N LEU A 476 -1.35 11.75 -7.54
CA LEU A 476 -2.51 11.75 -6.64
C LEU A 476 -2.20 12.22 -5.21
N TRP A 477 -0.95 12.58 -4.90
CA TRP A 477 -0.62 13.01 -3.53
C TRP A 477 -1.29 14.32 -3.12
N GLY A 478 -1.52 15.22 -4.08
CA GLY A 478 -2.28 16.44 -3.83
C GLY A 478 -1.50 17.56 -3.14
N ILE A 479 -0.16 17.51 -3.05
CA ILE A 479 0.62 18.63 -2.50
C ILE A 479 0.80 19.78 -3.49
N ASN A 480 0.40 19.60 -4.76
CA ASN A 480 0.46 20.60 -5.82
C ASN A 480 1.84 21.27 -5.98
N LEU A 481 2.88 20.48 -5.83
CA LEU A 481 4.27 20.91 -5.97
C LEU A 481 4.90 20.13 -7.11
N SER A 482 5.18 20.79 -8.22
CA SER A 482 5.91 20.22 -9.34
C SER A 482 7.29 20.87 -9.46
N ILE A 483 8.32 20.04 -9.63
CA ILE A 483 9.72 20.46 -9.62
C ILE A 483 10.42 19.90 -10.85
N SER A 484 11.17 20.76 -11.55
CA SER A 484 12.04 20.34 -12.65
C SER A 484 13.53 20.37 -12.24
N PRO A 485 14.34 19.39 -12.61
CA PRO A 485 13.94 18.17 -13.32
C PRO A 485 13.13 17.23 -12.42
N MET A 486 12.16 16.54 -13.01
CA MET A 486 11.18 15.70 -12.32
C MET A 486 11.80 14.64 -11.39
N VAL A 487 13.05 14.24 -11.62
CA VAL A 487 13.75 13.30 -10.73
C VAL A 487 13.86 13.83 -9.30
N LEU A 488 13.91 15.16 -9.11
CA LEU A 488 13.94 15.76 -7.78
C LEU A 488 12.62 15.57 -7.04
N GLU A 489 11.51 15.69 -7.75
CA GLU A 489 10.17 15.41 -7.21
C GLU A 489 10.05 13.92 -6.81
N TRP A 490 10.59 13.00 -7.60
CA TRP A 490 10.64 11.58 -7.27
C TRP A 490 11.43 11.32 -5.99
N VAL A 491 12.60 11.96 -5.85
CA VAL A 491 13.45 11.81 -4.65
C VAL A 491 12.73 12.34 -3.41
N ILE A 492 12.11 13.53 -3.50
CA ILE A 492 11.36 14.11 -2.38
C ILE A 492 10.19 13.21 -2.00
N SER A 493 9.40 12.77 -2.98
CA SER A 493 8.28 11.86 -2.77
C SER A 493 8.74 10.55 -2.13
N TYR A 494 9.82 9.96 -2.61
CA TYR A 494 10.37 8.72 -2.04
C TYR A 494 10.76 8.88 -0.56
N ILE A 495 11.48 9.96 -0.23
CA ILE A 495 11.88 10.23 1.16
C ILE A 495 10.66 10.45 2.05
N CYS A 496 9.65 11.18 1.57
CA CYS A 496 8.38 11.35 2.29
C CYS A 496 7.65 10.01 2.45
N GLY A 497 7.69 9.16 1.43
CA GLY A 497 7.17 7.80 1.48
C GLY A 497 7.82 6.96 2.59
N VAL A 498 9.16 6.99 2.67
CA VAL A 498 9.93 6.32 3.72
C VAL A 498 9.57 6.87 5.10
N PHE A 499 9.48 8.20 5.22
CA PHE A 499 9.10 8.86 6.47
C PHE A 499 7.71 8.42 6.96
N LEU A 500 6.68 8.48 6.12
CA LEU A 500 5.33 8.04 6.48
C LEU A 500 5.27 6.54 6.79
N GLY A 501 6.02 5.71 6.06
CA GLY A 501 6.17 4.28 6.37
C GLY A 501 6.80 4.04 7.75
N TYR A 502 7.81 4.82 8.12
CA TYR A 502 8.41 4.79 9.46
C TYR A 502 7.40 5.20 10.55
N ILE A 503 6.62 6.27 10.32
CA ILE A 503 5.55 6.73 11.23
C ILE A 503 4.53 5.62 11.47
N PHE A 504 4.07 4.93 10.42
CA PHE A 504 3.17 3.78 10.54
C PHE A 504 3.76 2.68 11.44
N TRP A 505 5.02 2.28 11.21
CA TRP A 505 5.65 1.21 11.99
C TRP A 505 5.98 1.62 13.43
N LYS A 506 6.33 2.87 13.66
CA LYS A 506 6.63 3.38 15.01
C LYS A 506 5.37 3.59 15.83
N PHE A 507 4.34 4.21 15.25
CA PHE A 507 3.08 4.54 15.95
C PHE A 507 1.94 3.63 15.45
N ASP A 508 1.00 4.15 14.69
CA ASP A 508 -0.17 3.43 14.19
C ASP A 508 -0.69 4.00 12.86
N LEU A 509 -1.75 3.38 12.34
CA LEU A 509 -2.35 3.78 11.06
C LEU A 509 -2.98 5.17 11.13
N LEU A 510 -3.69 5.50 12.21
CA LEU A 510 -4.34 6.81 12.36
C LEU A 510 -3.32 7.94 12.40
N THR A 511 -2.19 7.73 13.09
CA THR A 511 -1.06 8.68 13.10
C THR A 511 -0.51 8.92 11.69
N ALA A 512 -0.34 7.87 10.88
CA ALA A 512 0.13 8.00 9.50
C ALA A 512 -0.87 8.75 8.62
N ILE A 513 -2.18 8.42 8.72
CA ILE A 513 -3.25 9.12 8.01
C ILE A 513 -3.23 10.62 8.35
N PHE A 514 -3.17 10.97 9.63
CA PHE A 514 -3.19 12.37 10.05
C PHE A 514 -1.88 13.11 9.76
N ALA A 515 -0.75 12.43 9.72
CA ALA A 515 0.51 13.02 9.25
C ALA A 515 0.40 13.45 7.79
N ASN A 516 -0.08 12.57 6.93
CA ASN A 516 -0.26 12.87 5.52
C ASN A 516 -1.39 13.90 5.28
N PHE A 517 -2.49 13.80 6.03
CA PHE A 517 -3.57 14.80 6.04
C PHE A 517 -3.05 16.20 6.36
N THR A 518 -2.18 16.34 7.36
CA THR A 518 -1.58 17.62 7.74
C THR A 518 -0.69 18.18 6.64
N ILE A 519 0.16 17.33 6.04
CA ILE A 519 1.04 17.73 4.94
C ILE A 519 0.20 18.26 3.77
N ILE A 520 -0.75 17.48 3.27
CA ILE A 520 -1.58 17.84 2.12
C ILE A 520 -2.43 19.08 2.43
N GLY A 521 -3.11 19.09 3.59
CA GLY A 521 -4.01 20.16 3.97
C GLY A 521 -3.33 21.51 4.09
N VAL A 522 -2.17 21.58 4.73
CA VAL A 522 -1.38 22.80 4.84
C VAL A 522 -0.89 23.25 3.46
N MET A 523 -0.31 22.34 2.66
CA MET A 523 0.19 22.66 1.32
C MET A 523 -0.93 23.17 0.38
N GLN A 524 -2.12 22.56 0.41
CA GLN A 524 -3.28 22.99 -0.37
C GLN A 524 -3.87 24.34 0.10
N THR A 525 -3.66 24.72 1.35
CA THR A 525 -4.18 25.97 1.90
C THR A 525 -3.25 27.15 1.61
N LEU A 526 -1.97 26.91 1.34
CA LEU A 526 -0.99 27.98 1.11
C LEU A 526 -1.42 28.99 0.02
N PRO A 527 -1.94 28.59 -1.17
CA PRO A 527 -2.38 29.54 -2.19
C PRO A 527 -3.42 30.56 -1.71
N LEU A 528 -4.27 30.16 -0.78
CA LEU A 528 -5.31 31.02 -0.23
C LEU A 528 -4.74 32.01 0.80
N ILE A 529 -3.85 31.52 1.70
CA ILE A 529 -3.30 32.36 2.79
C ILE A 529 -2.27 33.35 2.26
N THR A 530 -1.51 32.97 1.25
CA THR A 530 -0.44 33.82 0.70
C THR A 530 -0.93 34.75 -0.41
N SER A 531 -2.21 34.69 -0.80
CA SER A 531 -2.81 35.66 -1.70
C SER A 531 -2.94 37.03 -1.02
N GLY A 532 -2.84 38.11 -1.81
CA GLY A 532 -3.05 39.46 -1.31
C GLY A 532 -4.53 39.83 -1.07
N ALA A 533 -5.47 39.04 -1.63
CA ALA A 533 -6.90 39.31 -1.51
C ALA A 533 -7.45 38.98 -0.13
N ASN A 534 -8.10 39.91 0.54
CA ASN A 534 -8.64 39.72 1.89
C ASN A 534 -9.64 38.54 1.96
N SER A 535 -10.50 38.40 0.95
CA SER A 535 -11.50 37.31 0.92
C SER A 535 -10.84 35.93 0.80
N LEU A 536 -9.78 35.78 -0.03
CA LEU A 536 -9.03 34.55 -0.16
C LEU A 536 -8.25 34.22 1.12
N PHE A 537 -7.69 35.22 1.77
CA PHE A 537 -7.04 35.08 3.07
C PHE A 537 -8.01 34.57 4.15
N VAL A 538 -9.22 35.14 4.21
CA VAL A 538 -10.29 34.69 5.12
C VAL A 538 -10.67 33.24 4.83
N GLN A 539 -10.81 32.86 3.56
CA GLN A 539 -11.08 31.47 3.17
C GLN A 539 -9.93 30.53 3.51
N GLY A 540 -8.68 30.95 3.34
CA GLY A 540 -7.50 30.21 3.76
C GLY A 540 -7.45 29.99 5.28
N THR A 541 -7.80 31.03 6.04
CA THR A 541 -7.93 30.94 7.50
C THR A 541 -9.04 29.98 7.92
N ALA A 542 -10.20 30.03 7.25
CA ALA A 542 -11.29 29.08 7.47
C ALA A 542 -10.87 27.64 7.15
N ALA A 543 -10.11 27.44 6.07
CA ALA A 543 -9.54 26.13 5.74
C ALA A 543 -8.61 25.62 6.84
N LEU A 544 -7.71 26.46 7.39
CA LEU A 544 -6.86 26.07 8.53
C LEU A 544 -7.68 25.72 9.78
N ILE A 545 -8.69 26.53 10.12
CA ILE A 545 -9.58 26.22 11.25
C ILE A 545 -10.22 24.84 11.06
N LEU A 546 -10.69 24.53 9.86
CA LEU A 546 -11.28 23.24 9.54
C LEU A 546 -10.26 22.09 9.63
N LEU A 547 -9.02 22.29 9.15
CA LEU A 547 -7.94 21.32 9.25
C LEU A 547 -7.56 21.02 10.70
N PHE A 548 -7.60 22.03 11.58
CA PHE A 548 -7.25 21.87 12.98
C PHE A 548 -8.45 21.59 13.91
N LEU A 549 -9.66 21.47 13.37
CA LEU A 549 -10.85 21.10 14.16
C LEU A 549 -10.68 19.82 15.01
N PRO A 550 -9.98 18.76 14.53
CA PRO A 550 -9.70 17.57 15.31
C PRO A 550 -8.92 17.82 16.63
N VAL A 551 -8.28 18.98 16.80
CA VAL A 551 -7.63 19.37 18.06
C VAL A 551 -8.63 19.39 19.23
N VAL A 552 -9.88 19.69 18.99
CA VAL A 552 -10.95 19.62 20.00
C VAL A 552 -11.09 18.20 20.57
N PHE A 553 -10.99 17.18 19.70
CA PHE A 553 -11.03 15.77 20.14
C PHE A 553 -9.76 15.37 20.88
N ILE A 554 -8.60 15.94 20.51
CA ILE A 554 -7.33 15.72 21.21
C ILE A 554 -7.44 16.22 22.64
N VAL A 555 -7.82 17.49 22.83
CA VAL A 555 -7.96 18.12 24.14
C VAL A 555 -8.95 17.35 25.01
N ARG A 556 -10.15 17.08 24.47
CA ARG A 556 -11.18 16.32 25.20
C ARG A 556 -10.73 14.88 25.53
N GLY A 557 -9.97 14.24 24.66
CA GLY A 557 -9.46 12.88 24.90
C GLY A 557 -8.44 12.84 26.02
N PHE A 558 -7.53 13.83 26.11
CA PHE A 558 -6.59 13.94 27.22
C PHE A 558 -7.29 14.31 28.54
N ILE A 559 -8.31 15.18 28.54
CA ILE A 559 -9.09 15.53 29.72
C ILE A 559 -9.84 14.30 30.24
N LYS A 560 -10.50 13.52 29.38
CA LYS A 560 -11.24 12.32 29.77
C LYS A 560 -10.34 11.18 30.23
N GLY A 561 -9.16 11.03 29.68
CA GLY A 561 -8.19 9.99 30.02
C GLY A 561 -8.65 8.55 29.76
N GLU A 562 -9.80 8.35 29.09
CA GLU A 562 -10.37 7.04 28.83
C GLU A 562 -9.62 6.32 27.70
N THR A 563 -9.21 5.08 27.94
CA THR A 563 -8.62 4.24 26.89
C THR A 563 -9.69 3.39 26.22
N PHE A 564 -9.58 3.23 24.91
CA PHE A 564 -10.45 2.34 24.17
C PHE A 564 -9.98 0.89 24.30
N SER A 565 -10.91 0.03 24.65
CA SER A 565 -10.78 -1.42 24.54
C SER A 565 -12.10 -2.01 24.10
N PHE A 566 -12.07 -3.05 23.27
CA PHE A 566 -13.29 -3.77 22.93
C PHE A 566 -13.86 -4.44 24.18
N LYS A 567 -15.15 -4.21 24.48
CA LYS A 567 -15.88 -5.09 25.39
C LYS A 567 -15.97 -6.48 24.76
N ALA A 568 -15.82 -7.53 25.57
CA ALA A 568 -15.77 -8.92 25.07
C ALA A 568 -16.96 -9.29 24.16
N ASP A 569 -18.12 -8.71 24.38
CA ASP A 569 -19.35 -9.00 23.64
C ASP A 569 -19.47 -8.18 22.33
N LEU A 570 -18.64 -7.16 22.12
CA LEU A 570 -18.69 -6.25 20.97
C LEU A 570 -17.55 -6.46 19.97
N VAL A 571 -16.69 -7.45 20.19
CA VAL A 571 -15.61 -7.78 19.26
C VAL A 571 -16.23 -8.29 17.96
N PRO A 572 -15.93 -7.65 16.80
CA PRO A 572 -16.44 -8.10 15.51
C PRO A 572 -16.15 -9.59 15.26
N ALA A 573 -17.10 -10.32 14.69
CA ALA A 573 -17.01 -11.76 14.53
C ALA A 573 -15.75 -12.22 13.76
N HIS A 574 -15.32 -11.45 12.76
CA HIS A 574 -14.09 -11.74 12.00
C HIS A 574 -12.83 -11.57 12.85
N ILE A 575 -12.77 -10.55 13.72
CA ILE A 575 -11.65 -10.36 14.66
C ILE A 575 -11.62 -11.51 15.66
N LYS A 576 -12.78 -11.91 16.18
CA LYS A 576 -12.91 -13.05 17.09
C LYS A 576 -12.42 -14.35 16.43
N ARG A 577 -12.76 -14.59 15.17
CA ARG A 577 -12.26 -15.76 14.40
C ARG A 577 -10.75 -15.72 14.19
N ILE A 578 -10.19 -14.56 13.82
CA ILE A 578 -8.74 -14.42 13.59
C ILE A 578 -7.98 -14.68 14.88
N THR A 579 -8.41 -14.09 16.00
CA THR A 579 -7.74 -14.27 17.29
C THR A 579 -7.89 -15.69 17.83
N GLU A 580 -9.03 -16.33 17.61
CA GLU A 580 -9.27 -17.72 17.99
C GLU A 580 -8.39 -18.69 17.19
N ARG A 581 -8.29 -18.50 15.88
CA ARG A 581 -7.36 -19.28 15.03
C ARG A 581 -5.89 -19.10 15.46
N ALA A 582 -5.48 -17.86 15.74
CA ALA A 582 -4.12 -17.59 16.22
C ALA A 582 -3.85 -18.23 17.59
N ARG A 583 -4.85 -18.29 18.47
CA ARG A 583 -4.76 -18.96 19.76
C ARG A 583 -4.62 -20.46 19.59
N ILE A 584 -5.48 -21.08 18.77
CA ILE A 584 -5.45 -22.52 18.49
C ILE A 584 -4.10 -22.91 17.86
N ALA A 585 -3.62 -22.16 16.86
CA ALA A 585 -2.32 -22.41 16.24
C ALA A 585 -1.17 -22.35 17.26
N ARG A 586 -1.23 -21.44 18.22
CA ARG A 586 -0.23 -21.33 19.29
C ARG A 586 -0.31 -22.48 20.27
N GLU A 587 -1.51 -22.92 20.63
CA GLU A 587 -1.71 -24.10 21.52
C GLU A 587 -1.20 -25.37 20.84
N LEU A 588 -1.45 -25.56 19.54
CA LEU A 588 -0.92 -26.66 18.74
C LEU A 588 0.60 -26.64 18.62
N GLU A 589 1.21 -25.47 18.44
CA GLU A 589 2.68 -25.36 18.42
C GLU A 589 3.31 -25.72 19.78
N ILE A 590 2.65 -25.35 20.89
CA ILE A 590 3.08 -25.78 22.22
C ILE A 590 2.96 -27.31 22.35
N ALA A 591 1.84 -27.90 21.90
CA ALA A 591 1.65 -29.36 21.91
C ALA A 591 2.74 -30.07 21.10
N ARG A 592 3.08 -29.54 19.91
CA ARG A 592 4.20 -30.04 19.08
C ARG A 592 5.54 -30.04 19.82
N GLN A 593 5.86 -28.93 20.48
CA GLN A 593 7.11 -28.81 21.23
C GLN A 593 7.19 -29.81 22.40
N VAL A 594 6.07 -30.08 23.05
CA VAL A 594 5.99 -31.07 24.12
C VAL A 594 6.17 -32.47 23.53
N GLN A 595 5.46 -32.79 22.45
CA GLN A 595 5.56 -34.10 21.80
C GLN A 595 6.99 -34.40 21.29
N GLN A 596 7.63 -33.43 20.63
CA GLN A 596 9.02 -33.58 20.18
C GLN A 596 10.02 -33.88 21.29
N LYS A 597 9.76 -33.38 22.52
CA LYS A 597 10.58 -33.71 23.70
C LYS A 597 10.35 -35.13 24.21
N LEU A 598 9.23 -35.74 23.85
CA LEU A 598 8.95 -37.15 24.23
C LEU A 598 9.62 -38.14 23.30
N LEU A 599 9.93 -37.77 22.06
CA LEU A 599 10.70 -38.62 21.14
C LEU A 599 12.19 -38.57 21.51
N PRO A 600 12.97 -39.62 21.16
CA PRO A 600 14.40 -39.69 21.45
C PRO A 600 15.17 -38.50 20.88
N GLY A 601 15.78 -37.69 21.71
CA GLY A 601 16.58 -36.53 21.28
C GLY A 601 17.93 -36.90 20.67
N LYS A 602 18.45 -38.11 21.00
CA LYS A 602 19.68 -38.67 20.47
C LYS A 602 19.57 -40.20 20.44
N SER A 603 20.13 -40.80 19.43
CA SER A 603 20.26 -42.24 19.34
C SER A 603 21.28 -42.75 20.36
N PRO A 604 21.03 -43.92 21.01
CA PRO A 604 21.94 -44.45 22.00
C PRO A 604 23.22 -44.98 21.34
N GLU A 605 24.37 -44.70 21.94
CA GLU A 605 25.65 -45.27 21.54
C GLU A 605 25.75 -46.71 22.06
N ILE A 606 25.78 -47.68 21.16
CA ILE A 606 25.85 -49.12 21.49
C ILE A 606 27.09 -49.73 20.86
N LYS A 607 27.95 -50.28 21.65
CA LYS A 607 29.18 -50.96 21.15
C LYS A 607 28.83 -52.09 20.18
N GLY A 608 29.28 -51.99 18.92
CA GLY A 608 29.04 -53.00 17.89
C GLY A 608 27.73 -52.80 17.09
N PHE A 609 27.03 -51.67 17.29
CA PHE A 609 25.83 -51.32 16.52
C PHE A 609 25.86 -49.83 16.20
N ASP A 610 25.42 -49.48 14.99
CA ASP A 610 25.13 -48.12 14.56
C ASP A 610 23.61 -48.01 14.45
N LEU A 611 23.02 -47.16 15.28
CA LEU A 611 21.58 -47.05 15.47
C LEU A 611 21.16 -45.57 15.36
N GLU A 612 20.23 -45.28 14.48
CA GLU A 612 19.70 -43.94 14.27
C GLU A 612 18.20 -43.98 13.98
N GLY A 613 17.45 -42.96 14.42
CA GLY A 613 16.01 -42.84 14.18
C GLY A 613 15.57 -41.42 13.90
N ILE A 614 14.48 -41.27 13.14
CA ILE A 614 13.86 -40.00 12.82
C ILE A 614 12.35 -40.13 12.79
N CYS A 615 11.66 -39.07 13.17
CA CYS A 615 10.21 -38.89 13.00
C CYS A 615 9.94 -37.48 12.41
N ILE A 616 9.25 -37.45 11.30
CA ILE A 616 8.87 -36.22 10.58
C ILE A 616 7.35 -36.14 10.53
N PRO A 617 6.69 -35.37 11.41
CA PRO A 617 5.25 -35.29 11.43
C PRO A 617 4.70 -34.55 10.21
N ALA A 618 3.54 -35.01 9.70
CA ALA A 618 2.81 -34.39 8.58
C ALA A 618 2.06 -33.12 9.00
N ASN A 619 1.57 -33.07 10.23
CA ASN A 619 0.84 -31.96 10.82
C ASN A 619 1.64 -31.34 11.98
N GLU A 620 1.00 -30.40 12.72
CA GLU A 620 1.61 -29.80 13.90
C GLU A 620 1.98 -30.83 14.97
N VAL A 621 1.18 -31.88 15.12
CA VAL A 621 1.42 -33.02 15.99
C VAL A 621 1.11 -34.33 15.25
N GLY A 622 1.86 -35.38 15.52
CA GLY A 622 1.82 -36.67 14.81
C GLY A 622 1.31 -37.84 15.65
N GLY A 623 0.89 -38.90 14.97
CA GLY A 623 0.54 -40.18 15.56
C GLY A 623 1.73 -41.15 15.73
N ASP A 624 2.77 -40.96 14.94
CA ASP A 624 3.95 -41.80 14.89
C ASP A 624 4.78 -41.75 16.17
N TYR A 625 5.32 -42.91 16.51
CA TYR A 625 6.12 -43.09 17.68
C TYR A 625 7.33 -43.97 17.38
N TYR A 626 8.50 -43.56 17.85
CA TYR A 626 9.64 -44.49 17.99
C TYR A 626 10.38 -44.23 19.30
N ASP A 627 11.04 -45.26 19.84
CA ASP A 627 11.81 -45.11 21.07
C ASP A 627 12.95 -46.12 21.18
N PHE A 628 13.96 -45.75 21.96
CA PHE A 628 15.08 -46.62 22.37
C PHE A 628 15.04 -46.77 23.90
N ILE A 629 14.67 -47.95 24.35
CA ILE A 629 14.45 -48.24 25.77
C ILE A 629 15.57 -49.11 26.31
N ARG A 630 16.38 -48.57 27.20
CA ARG A 630 17.46 -49.37 27.83
C ARG A 630 16.86 -50.33 28.83
N ILE A 631 16.95 -51.65 28.54
CA ILE A 631 16.45 -52.73 29.39
C ILE A 631 17.54 -53.17 30.39
N SER A 632 18.77 -53.29 29.94
CA SER A 632 19.93 -53.58 30.74
C SER A 632 21.21 -53.16 30.03
N ASP A 633 22.39 -53.34 30.61
CA ASP A 633 23.67 -53.05 29.94
C ASP A 633 23.94 -53.89 28.69
N ALA A 634 23.20 -54.98 28.52
CA ALA A 634 23.34 -55.87 27.36
C ALA A 634 22.10 -55.87 26.44
N LYS A 635 21.02 -55.22 26.82
CA LYS A 635 19.75 -55.30 26.06
C LYS A 635 19.12 -53.93 25.88
N ILE A 636 18.70 -53.67 24.66
CA ILE A 636 17.97 -52.46 24.27
C ILE A 636 16.69 -52.85 23.56
N GLY A 637 15.59 -52.21 23.97
CA GLY A 637 14.30 -52.25 23.29
C GLY A 637 14.23 -51.16 22.20
N ILE A 638 13.72 -51.51 21.02
CA ILE A 638 13.40 -50.61 19.94
C ILE A 638 11.88 -50.71 19.73
N ALA A 639 11.20 -49.59 19.87
CA ALA A 639 9.78 -49.50 19.58
C ALA A 639 9.57 -48.61 18.37
N ILE A 640 8.68 -49.00 17.47
CA ILE A 640 8.14 -48.15 16.41
C ILE A 640 6.65 -48.44 16.27
N GLY A 641 5.84 -47.44 16.10
CA GLY A 641 4.40 -47.59 15.97
C GLY A 641 3.73 -46.36 15.36
N ASP A 642 2.53 -46.59 14.90
CA ASP A 642 1.66 -45.54 14.34
C ASP A 642 0.25 -45.67 14.93
N VAL A 643 -0.33 -44.54 15.31
CA VAL A 643 -1.67 -44.40 15.87
C VAL A 643 -2.64 -44.08 14.77
N SER A 644 -3.67 -44.90 14.60
CA SER A 644 -4.74 -44.62 13.64
C SER A 644 -5.35 -43.23 13.80
N GLY A 645 -5.55 -42.48 12.69
CA GLY A 645 -6.05 -41.11 12.68
C GLY A 645 -4.89 -40.11 12.71
N LYS A 646 -5.24 -38.81 12.77
CA LYS A 646 -4.27 -37.71 12.63
C LYS A 646 -4.51 -36.62 13.65
N GLY A 647 -3.45 -35.80 13.90
CA GLY A 647 -3.53 -34.63 14.74
C GLY A 647 -3.58 -34.91 16.24
N VAL A 648 -4.26 -34.07 17.01
CA VAL A 648 -4.23 -34.08 18.48
C VAL A 648 -4.69 -35.41 19.10
N PRO A 649 -5.76 -36.07 18.65
CA PRO A 649 -6.17 -37.38 19.22
C PRO A 649 -5.09 -38.45 19.07
N ALA A 650 -4.51 -38.56 17.88
CA ALA A 650 -3.44 -39.53 17.61
C ALA A 650 -2.20 -39.23 18.47
N ALA A 651 -1.82 -37.97 18.60
CA ALA A 651 -0.69 -37.55 19.44
C ALA A 651 -0.88 -37.87 20.93
N ILE A 652 -2.12 -37.81 21.44
CA ILE A 652 -2.44 -38.16 22.83
C ILE A 652 -2.28 -39.69 23.01
N TYR A 653 -2.81 -40.51 22.11
CA TYR A 653 -2.68 -41.94 22.16
C TYR A 653 -1.23 -42.41 21.95
N MET A 654 -0.46 -41.71 21.11
CA MET A 654 0.99 -41.97 20.99
C MET A 654 1.71 -41.75 22.32
N THR A 655 1.44 -40.61 22.98
CA THR A 655 2.02 -40.27 24.27
C THR A 655 1.67 -41.31 25.36
N LEU A 656 0.40 -41.73 25.39
CA LEU A 656 -0.10 -42.75 26.30
C LEU A 656 0.61 -44.08 26.04
N THR A 657 0.71 -44.50 24.77
CA THR A 657 1.38 -45.74 24.34
C THR A 657 2.85 -45.76 24.78
N LYS A 658 3.56 -44.64 24.57
CA LYS A 658 4.95 -44.48 25.02
C LYS A 658 5.06 -44.72 26.54
N GLY A 659 4.24 -44.04 27.31
CA GLY A 659 4.28 -44.12 28.78
C GLY A 659 4.00 -45.53 29.28
N ILE A 660 3.03 -46.24 28.65
CA ILE A 660 2.72 -47.63 29.02
C ILE A 660 3.87 -48.57 28.69
N ILE A 661 4.43 -48.51 27.45
CA ILE A 661 5.55 -49.40 27.06
C ILE A 661 6.75 -49.17 27.95
N GLN A 662 7.14 -47.94 28.19
CA GLN A 662 8.26 -47.57 29.01
C GLN A 662 8.09 -48.15 30.45
N SER A 663 6.91 -48.00 31.04
CA SER A 663 6.56 -48.54 32.34
C SER A 663 6.61 -50.09 32.39
N GLN A 664 6.13 -50.78 31.33
CA GLN A 664 6.19 -52.25 31.26
C GLN A 664 7.61 -52.76 31.17
N VAL A 665 8.47 -52.08 30.42
CA VAL A 665 9.87 -52.48 30.24
C VAL A 665 10.71 -52.21 31.50
N GLU A 666 10.55 -51.05 32.14
CA GLU A 666 11.29 -50.63 33.33
C GLU A 666 10.98 -51.51 34.55
N ASN A 667 9.75 -51.95 34.71
CA ASN A 667 9.32 -52.72 35.88
C ASN A 667 9.56 -54.24 35.77
N GLN A 668 9.87 -54.79 34.55
CA GLN A 668 9.99 -56.22 34.35
C GLN A 668 11.09 -56.58 33.32
N TYR A 669 12.34 -56.66 33.73
CA TYR A 669 13.55 -56.90 32.89
C TYR A 669 13.58 -58.23 32.14
N ARG A 670 12.62 -59.16 32.37
CA ARG A 670 12.57 -60.48 31.75
C ARG A 670 11.43 -60.67 30.75
N LEU A 671 10.67 -59.64 30.45
CA LEU A 671 9.60 -59.77 29.49
C LEU A 671 10.14 -59.98 28.08
N SER A 672 9.55 -60.92 27.36
CA SER A 672 9.78 -61.05 25.92
C SER A 672 8.97 -59.99 25.14
N PRO A 673 9.37 -59.68 23.87
CA PRO A 673 8.68 -58.65 23.08
C PRO A 673 7.17 -58.84 22.96
N GLU A 674 6.70 -60.10 22.77
CA GLU A 674 5.27 -60.38 22.69
C GLU A 674 4.57 -60.12 24.02
N GLN A 675 5.20 -60.41 25.16
CA GLN A 675 4.63 -60.10 26.49
C GLN A 675 4.49 -58.62 26.76
N VAL A 676 5.46 -57.83 26.29
CA VAL A 676 5.36 -56.34 26.36
C VAL A 676 4.13 -55.87 25.58
N LEU A 677 3.97 -56.32 24.33
CA LEU A 677 2.82 -55.92 23.51
C LEU A 677 1.47 -56.39 24.08
N ILE A 678 1.42 -57.66 24.64
CA ILE A 678 0.19 -58.17 25.28
C ILE A 678 -0.21 -57.29 26.47
N LYS A 679 0.73 -56.94 27.34
CA LYS A 679 0.46 -56.09 28.52
C LYS A 679 0.11 -54.65 28.10
N THR A 680 0.80 -54.13 27.09
CA THR A 680 0.50 -52.82 26.52
C THR A 680 -0.92 -52.80 25.97
N ASN A 681 -1.32 -53.82 25.18
CA ASN A 681 -2.67 -53.94 24.66
C ASN A 681 -3.72 -53.97 25.78
N HIS A 682 -3.47 -54.77 26.84
CA HIS A 682 -4.40 -54.84 27.98
C HIS A 682 -4.66 -53.49 28.63
N SER A 683 -3.63 -52.65 28.74
CA SER A 683 -3.73 -51.30 29.30
C SER A 683 -4.43 -50.32 28.33
N LEU A 684 -4.00 -50.33 27.03
CA LEU A 684 -4.54 -49.43 26.00
C LEU A 684 -6.00 -49.69 25.67
N TYR A 685 -6.44 -50.97 25.60
CA TYR A 685 -7.79 -51.32 25.21
C TYR A 685 -8.89 -50.64 26.05
N ASN A 686 -8.63 -50.45 27.35
CA ASN A 686 -9.59 -49.77 28.24
C ASN A 686 -9.51 -48.24 28.20
N MET A 687 -8.49 -47.66 27.55
CA MET A 687 -8.22 -46.23 27.53
C MET A 687 -8.48 -45.60 26.14
N MET A 688 -8.57 -46.41 25.09
CA MET A 688 -8.80 -45.97 23.72
C MET A 688 -10.29 -46.02 23.39
N ASP A 689 -10.72 -45.21 22.46
CA ASP A 689 -12.05 -45.30 21.87
C ASP A 689 -12.16 -46.49 20.88
N THR A 690 -13.37 -46.91 20.56
CA THR A 690 -13.63 -48.08 19.72
C THR A 690 -13.20 -47.94 18.26
N LYS A 691 -12.78 -46.76 17.82
CA LYS A 691 -12.34 -46.45 16.44
C LYS A 691 -10.84 -46.30 16.32
N SER A 692 -10.13 -46.14 17.43
CA SER A 692 -8.70 -45.92 17.47
C SER A 692 -7.94 -47.20 17.79
N PHE A 693 -6.83 -47.38 17.13
CA PHE A 693 -5.90 -48.49 17.37
C PHE A 693 -4.45 -48.01 17.16
N VAL A 694 -3.49 -48.80 17.63
CA VAL A 694 -2.07 -48.49 17.44
C VAL A 694 -1.42 -49.69 16.76
N THR A 695 -0.82 -49.45 15.61
CA THR A 695 0.07 -50.45 15.01
C THR A 695 1.44 -50.33 15.65
N MET A 696 2.10 -51.41 16.00
CA MET A 696 3.38 -51.36 16.69
C MET A 696 4.30 -52.54 16.37
N PHE A 697 5.55 -52.23 16.27
CA PHE A 697 6.63 -53.23 16.29
C PHE A 697 7.54 -52.99 17.51
N PHE A 698 7.76 -54.03 18.31
CA PHE A 698 8.67 -53.97 19.46
C PHE A 698 9.73 -55.05 19.33
N ALA A 699 10.99 -54.62 19.39
CA ALA A 699 12.12 -55.51 19.26
C ALA A 699 13.12 -55.31 20.41
N VAL A 700 13.80 -56.41 20.82
CA VAL A 700 14.85 -56.41 21.83
C VAL A 700 16.15 -56.92 21.23
N VAL A 701 17.15 -56.07 21.20
CA VAL A 701 18.51 -56.41 20.76
C VAL A 701 19.29 -56.86 21.96
N ASP A 702 19.83 -58.11 21.95
CA ASP A 702 20.87 -58.59 22.89
C ASP A 702 22.24 -58.30 22.28
N VAL A 703 22.92 -57.31 22.81
CA VAL A 703 24.18 -56.77 22.28
C VAL A 703 25.31 -57.85 22.44
N LYS A 704 25.29 -58.62 23.51
CA LYS A 704 26.31 -59.66 23.77
C LYS A 704 26.12 -60.89 22.92
N LYS A 705 24.85 -61.32 22.75
CA LYS A 705 24.52 -62.54 21.97
C LYS A 705 24.40 -62.25 20.48
N LYS A 706 24.33 -60.97 20.11
CA LYS A 706 24.01 -60.49 18.74
C LYS A 706 22.74 -61.15 18.21
N THR A 707 21.63 -61.02 18.96
CA THR A 707 20.32 -61.53 18.57
C THR A 707 19.26 -60.43 18.65
N LEU A 708 18.29 -60.57 17.79
CA LEU A 708 17.08 -59.72 17.80
C LEU A 708 15.86 -60.59 18.07
N ASP A 709 15.22 -60.35 19.20
CA ASP A 709 13.89 -60.87 19.52
C ASP A 709 12.85 -59.82 19.22
N PHE A 710 11.72 -60.14 18.58
CA PHE A 710 10.77 -59.17 18.18
C PHE A 710 9.32 -59.70 18.16
N ALA A 711 8.37 -58.80 18.23
CA ALA A 711 6.96 -59.06 18.03
C ALA A 711 6.30 -57.89 17.32
N ARG A 712 5.24 -58.16 16.59
CA ARG A 712 4.51 -57.19 15.76
C ARG A 712 3.02 -57.14 16.12
N ALA A 713 2.51 -55.95 16.40
CA ALA A 713 1.10 -55.69 16.60
C ALA A 713 0.55 -54.91 15.41
N GLY A 714 0.25 -55.61 14.27
CA GLY A 714 -0.34 -55.01 13.09
C GLY A 714 0.51 -54.01 12.30
N HIS A 715 1.71 -53.70 12.70
CA HIS A 715 2.60 -52.70 12.08
C HIS A 715 3.25 -53.21 10.79
N ASN A 716 3.92 -52.34 10.03
CA ASN A 716 4.71 -52.70 8.86
C ASN A 716 5.78 -53.76 9.22
N PRO A 717 6.14 -54.68 8.30
CA PRO A 717 7.19 -55.65 8.56
C PRO A 717 8.54 -54.93 8.68
N LEU A 718 9.47 -55.47 9.47
CA LEU A 718 10.85 -55.03 9.44
C LEU A 718 11.55 -55.51 8.17
N ILE A 719 12.34 -54.66 7.58
CA ILE A 719 13.17 -55.03 6.45
C ILE A 719 14.57 -55.44 6.98
N TYR A 720 14.91 -56.70 6.79
CA TYR A 720 16.19 -57.21 7.18
C TYR A 720 17.09 -57.48 5.95
N PHE A 721 18.17 -56.75 5.86
CA PHE A 721 19.19 -56.93 4.84
C PHE A 721 20.32 -57.82 5.42
N HIS A 722 20.38 -59.03 4.94
CA HIS A 722 21.41 -59.94 5.36
C HIS A 722 22.68 -59.73 4.56
N HIS A 723 23.78 -59.45 5.25
CA HIS A 723 25.01 -58.97 4.59
C HIS A 723 25.69 -60.05 3.77
N SER A 724 25.74 -61.30 4.27
CA SER A 724 26.54 -62.39 3.69
C SER A 724 26.07 -62.88 2.32
N ASP A 725 24.78 -62.83 2.05
CA ASP A 725 24.17 -63.30 0.79
C ASP A 725 23.30 -62.21 0.08
N ASP A 726 23.36 -60.97 0.54
CA ASP A 726 22.67 -59.81 0.03
C ASP A 726 21.11 -59.99 -0.11
N ARG A 727 20.55 -60.90 0.71
CA ARG A 727 19.11 -61.12 0.74
C ARG A 727 18.40 -60.05 1.54
N VAL A 728 17.20 -59.67 1.03
CA VAL A 728 16.24 -58.86 1.76
C VAL A 728 15.12 -59.76 2.27
N VAL A 729 14.90 -59.78 3.57
CA VAL A 729 13.89 -60.58 4.23
C VAL A 729 12.91 -59.67 4.98
N LEU A 730 11.63 -59.86 4.76
CA LEU A 730 10.58 -59.17 5.51
C LEU A 730 10.26 -59.96 6.78
N LEU A 731 10.61 -59.41 7.93
CA LEU A 731 10.30 -60.01 9.23
C LEU A 731 8.85 -59.61 9.62
N LYS A 732 7.91 -60.53 9.40
CA LYS A 732 6.47 -60.30 9.54
C LYS A 732 5.83 -61.37 10.46
N PRO A 733 6.14 -61.41 11.77
CA PRO A 733 5.44 -62.30 12.68
C PRO A 733 3.94 -61.94 12.74
N GLN A 734 3.12 -62.95 13.06
CA GLN A 734 1.69 -62.72 13.21
C GLN A 734 1.39 -61.77 14.37
N GLY A 735 0.43 -60.90 14.18
CA GLY A 735 -0.01 -59.94 15.19
C GLY A 735 -1.10 -59.00 14.68
N ILE A 736 -1.99 -58.61 15.52
CA ILE A 736 -3.07 -57.62 15.30
C ILE A 736 -2.74 -56.33 16.06
N ALA A 737 -3.23 -55.16 15.55
CA ALA A 737 -2.97 -53.87 16.17
C ALA A 737 -3.48 -53.80 17.62
N LEU A 738 -2.78 -52.98 18.43
CA LEU A 738 -3.16 -52.73 19.83
C LEU A 738 -4.48 -51.93 19.88
N GLY A 739 -5.34 -52.28 20.84
CA GLY A 739 -6.62 -51.60 21.05
C GLY A 739 -7.80 -52.18 20.26
N ILE A 740 -7.55 -53.07 19.29
CA ILE A 740 -8.65 -53.71 18.50
C ILE A 740 -9.35 -54.81 19.30
N GLU A 741 -8.55 -55.71 19.87
CA GLU A 741 -9.08 -56.89 20.56
C GLU A 741 -8.47 -57.01 21.98
N LYS A 742 -9.31 -57.50 22.90
CA LYS A 742 -8.92 -57.64 24.31
C LYS A 742 -8.68 -59.11 24.67
N GLY A 743 -7.66 -59.33 25.54
CA GLY A 743 -7.49 -60.61 26.24
C GLY A 743 -6.96 -61.74 25.40
N GLU A 744 -7.61 -62.90 25.46
CA GLU A 744 -7.09 -64.18 24.95
C GLU A 744 -6.94 -64.23 23.43
N VAL A 745 -7.82 -63.53 22.68
CA VAL A 745 -7.71 -63.44 21.21
C VAL A 745 -6.45 -62.72 20.78
N PHE A 746 -6.16 -61.57 21.39
CA PHE A 746 -4.93 -60.83 21.10
C PHE A 746 -3.68 -61.64 21.46
N GLN A 747 -3.68 -62.26 22.66
CA GLN A 747 -2.55 -63.09 23.15
C GLN A 747 -2.32 -64.31 22.24
N GLY A 748 -3.38 -64.95 21.70
CA GLY A 748 -3.32 -66.08 20.77
C GLY A 748 -2.70 -65.77 19.42
N ILE A 749 -2.88 -64.51 18.93
CA ILE A 749 -2.46 -64.08 17.61
C ILE A 749 -1.01 -63.58 17.63
N ILE A 750 -0.59 -62.87 18.68
CA ILE A 750 0.76 -62.31 18.78
C ILE A 750 1.83 -63.44 18.85
N LYS A 751 2.78 -63.39 17.90
CA LYS A 751 3.89 -64.33 17.86
C LYS A 751 5.23 -63.64 18.00
N ARG A 752 6.16 -64.32 18.70
CA ARG A 752 7.54 -63.89 18.81
C ARG A 752 8.34 -64.33 17.58
N GLY A 753 9.17 -63.45 17.04
CA GLY A 753 10.23 -63.76 16.10
C GLY A 753 11.60 -63.71 16.76
N HIS A 754 12.55 -64.41 16.19
CA HIS A 754 13.93 -64.43 16.64
C HIS A 754 14.91 -64.55 15.44
N VAL A 755 15.96 -63.70 15.43
CA VAL A 755 16.98 -63.66 14.39
C VAL A 755 18.33 -63.49 15.05
N LYS A 756 19.32 -64.30 14.58
CA LYS A 756 20.72 -64.11 14.92
C LYS A 756 21.33 -63.11 13.95
N LEU A 757 22.03 -62.11 14.49
CA LEU A 757 22.59 -61.01 13.72
C LEU A 757 24.06 -61.26 13.39
N GLU A 758 24.46 -60.97 12.17
CA GLU A 758 25.84 -61.08 11.71
C GLU A 758 26.43 -59.68 11.46
N LYS A 759 27.78 -59.62 11.44
CA LYS A 759 28.44 -58.34 11.12
C LYS A 759 28.08 -57.87 9.71
N GLY A 760 27.69 -56.58 9.58
CA GLY A 760 27.25 -55.97 8.33
C GLY A 760 25.73 -56.01 8.09
N ASP A 761 25.01 -56.84 8.87
CA ASP A 761 23.53 -56.85 8.77
C ASP A 761 22.90 -55.51 9.06
N LEU A 762 21.81 -55.20 8.35
CA LEU A 762 21.05 -53.96 8.51
C LEU A 762 19.55 -54.25 8.67
N ILE A 763 18.95 -53.62 9.64
CA ILE A 763 17.50 -53.71 9.87
C ILE A 763 16.89 -52.31 9.79
N ALA A 764 15.81 -52.19 8.98
CA ALA A 764 15.01 -50.98 8.87
C ALA A 764 13.64 -51.19 9.48
N PHE A 765 13.30 -50.36 10.43
CA PHE A 765 11.97 -50.17 10.97
C PHE A 765 11.37 -48.90 10.31
N TYR A 766 10.12 -48.93 9.90
CA TYR A 766 9.51 -47.80 9.21
C TYR A 766 7.99 -47.80 9.37
N THR A 767 7.40 -46.58 9.28
CA THR A 767 5.95 -46.39 9.14
C THR A 767 5.58 -46.22 7.69
N ASP A 768 4.29 -46.43 7.37
CA ASP A 768 3.76 -46.36 6.00
C ASP A 768 3.90 -45.00 5.35
N GLY A 769 4.00 -43.91 6.13
CA GLY A 769 4.23 -42.57 5.60
C GLY A 769 5.41 -42.41 4.65
N PHE A 770 6.43 -43.31 4.74
CA PHE A 770 7.51 -43.38 3.74
C PHE A 770 7.05 -44.03 2.45
N THR A 771 6.39 -45.14 2.52
CA THR A 771 6.01 -45.97 1.36
C THR A 771 4.77 -45.44 0.66
N GLU A 772 3.85 -44.79 1.39
CA GLU A 772 2.63 -44.17 0.87
C GLU A 772 2.83 -42.69 0.50
N ALA A 773 4.06 -42.17 0.54
CA ALA A 773 4.34 -40.81 0.07
C ALA A 773 3.99 -40.67 -1.40
N MET A 774 3.13 -39.67 -1.73
CA MET A 774 2.57 -39.50 -3.07
C MET A 774 3.23 -38.37 -3.84
N ASN A 775 3.33 -38.53 -5.16
CA ASN A 775 3.70 -37.49 -6.09
C ASN A 775 2.43 -36.73 -6.61
N ARG A 776 2.61 -35.76 -7.52
CA ARG A 776 1.48 -35.01 -8.10
C ARG A 776 0.51 -35.84 -8.94
N ASN A 777 0.93 -36.98 -9.42
CA ASN A 777 0.10 -37.92 -10.17
C ASN A 777 -0.64 -38.90 -9.26
N LEU A 778 -0.45 -38.80 -7.94
CA LEU A 778 -0.99 -39.73 -6.93
C LEU A 778 -0.33 -41.13 -6.99
N ASP A 779 0.86 -41.25 -7.59
CA ASP A 779 1.62 -42.48 -7.48
C ASP A 779 2.31 -42.57 -6.12
N GLU A 780 2.31 -43.74 -5.48
CA GLU A 780 2.98 -43.99 -4.21
C GLU A 780 4.46 -44.23 -4.42
N TYR A 781 5.29 -43.85 -3.45
CA TYR A 781 6.74 -44.11 -3.44
C TYR A 781 7.07 -45.60 -3.46
N GLY A 782 6.33 -46.38 -2.73
CA GLY A 782 6.36 -47.84 -2.72
C GLY A 782 7.50 -48.44 -1.90
N GLU A 783 7.24 -49.69 -1.40
CA GLU A 783 8.20 -50.47 -0.59
C GLU A 783 9.42 -50.93 -1.41
N GLU A 784 9.23 -51.24 -2.70
CA GLU A 784 10.32 -51.66 -3.57
C GLU A 784 11.42 -50.60 -3.71
N ARG A 785 11.00 -49.36 -4.00
CA ARG A 785 11.91 -48.22 -4.12
C ARG A 785 12.57 -47.88 -2.79
N PHE A 786 11.80 -47.94 -1.69
CA PHE A 786 12.32 -47.76 -0.34
C PHE A 786 13.44 -48.76 -0.02
N CYS A 787 13.20 -50.06 -0.26
CA CYS A 787 14.18 -51.10 -0.10
C CYS A 787 15.41 -50.93 -1.00
N GLN A 788 15.20 -50.54 -2.26
CA GLN A 788 16.28 -50.30 -3.22
C GLN A 788 17.23 -49.20 -2.76
N VAL A 789 16.71 -48.07 -2.28
CA VAL A 789 17.52 -46.95 -1.80
C VAL A 789 18.35 -47.36 -0.58
N ILE A 790 17.77 -48.10 0.36
CA ILE A 790 18.48 -48.59 1.54
C ILE A 790 19.56 -49.59 1.12
N ARG A 791 19.26 -50.55 0.25
CA ARG A 791 20.18 -51.56 -0.26
C ARG A 791 21.41 -50.97 -0.95
N GLN A 792 21.17 -49.95 -1.80
CA GLN A 792 22.26 -49.26 -2.51
C GLN A 792 23.22 -48.52 -1.57
N ASN A 793 22.73 -48.16 -0.40
CA ASN A 793 23.47 -47.36 0.58
C ASN A 793 23.84 -48.10 1.87
N LYS A 794 23.67 -49.46 1.93
CA LYS A 794 23.84 -50.27 3.14
C LYS A 794 25.21 -50.18 3.80
N GLU A 795 26.25 -49.79 3.04
CA GLU A 795 27.60 -49.62 3.58
C GLU A 795 27.82 -48.29 4.33
N LYS A 796 26.91 -47.35 4.18
CA LYS A 796 26.99 -46.04 4.83
C LYS A 796 26.54 -46.11 6.30
N PRO A 797 26.90 -45.13 7.12
CA PRO A 797 26.37 -44.98 8.48
C PRO A 797 24.83 -44.85 8.49
N ALA A 798 24.16 -45.34 9.55
CA ALA A 798 22.71 -45.35 9.70
C ALA A 798 22.08 -43.97 9.45
N ARG A 799 22.66 -42.91 10.04
CA ARG A 799 22.20 -41.52 9.82
C ARG A 799 22.27 -41.07 8.36
N MET A 800 23.30 -41.51 7.62
CA MET A 800 23.46 -41.15 6.22
C MET A 800 22.45 -41.88 5.34
N ILE A 801 22.14 -43.13 5.66
CA ILE A 801 21.11 -43.93 4.98
C ILE A 801 19.74 -43.21 5.13
N ILE A 802 19.38 -42.81 6.35
CA ILE A 802 18.13 -42.09 6.65
C ILE A 802 18.03 -40.81 5.80
N ASN A 803 19.10 -40.02 5.79
CA ASN A 803 19.11 -38.76 5.02
C ASN A 803 18.90 -38.98 3.51
N LEU A 804 19.52 -40.03 2.96
CA LEU A 804 19.39 -40.36 1.54
C LEU A 804 18.00 -40.85 1.18
N VAL A 805 17.36 -41.64 2.04
CA VAL A 805 15.95 -42.03 1.86
C VAL A 805 15.03 -40.79 1.87
N ILE A 806 15.22 -39.89 2.84
CA ILE A 806 14.42 -38.65 2.92
C ILE A 806 14.62 -37.80 1.67
N GLU A 807 15.84 -37.70 1.17
CA GLU A 807 16.14 -36.93 -0.02
C GLU A 807 15.49 -37.54 -1.27
N ASP A 808 15.56 -38.88 -1.43
CA ASP A 808 14.92 -39.55 -2.55
C ASP A 808 13.40 -39.45 -2.50
N VAL A 809 12.77 -39.56 -1.34
CA VAL A 809 11.33 -39.28 -1.17
C VAL A 809 10.99 -37.86 -1.53
N ARG A 810 11.77 -36.84 -1.11
CA ARG A 810 11.57 -35.45 -1.47
C ARG A 810 11.67 -35.23 -2.97
N GLN A 811 12.60 -35.85 -3.64
CA GLN A 811 12.74 -35.78 -5.09
C GLN A 811 11.57 -36.44 -5.82
N PHE A 812 11.02 -37.52 -5.26
CA PHE A 812 9.87 -38.24 -5.80
C PHE A 812 8.58 -37.40 -5.68
N VAL A 813 8.29 -36.86 -4.51
CA VAL A 813 7.05 -36.08 -4.25
C VAL A 813 7.03 -34.71 -4.93
N LYS A 814 8.19 -34.12 -5.30
CA LYS A 814 8.34 -32.85 -6.02
C LYS A 814 7.48 -31.73 -5.43
N GLY A 815 7.44 -31.62 -4.09
CA GLY A 815 6.70 -30.59 -3.38
C GLY A 815 5.19 -30.86 -3.22
N TYR A 816 4.72 -32.06 -3.53
CA TYR A 816 3.38 -32.51 -3.13
C TYR A 816 3.30 -32.60 -1.59
N PRO A 817 2.19 -32.18 -0.95
CA PRO A 817 2.08 -32.16 0.51
C PRO A 817 2.28 -33.54 1.12
N GLN A 818 3.00 -33.61 2.24
CA GLN A 818 3.11 -34.82 3.04
C GLN A 818 1.74 -35.19 3.64
N HIS A 819 1.29 -36.43 3.43
CA HIS A 819 -0.02 -36.91 3.86
C HIS A 819 0.00 -37.58 5.21
N ASP A 820 1.10 -38.29 5.56
CA ASP A 820 1.24 -39.00 6.80
C ASP A 820 2.58 -38.78 7.47
N ASP A 821 2.66 -39.10 8.76
CA ASP A 821 3.92 -39.01 9.53
C ASP A 821 4.94 -40.00 8.97
N MET A 822 6.19 -39.61 8.88
CA MET A 822 7.29 -40.43 8.36
C MET A 822 8.25 -40.76 9.48
N THR A 823 8.23 -42.00 9.94
CA THR A 823 9.15 -42.44 10.99
C THR A 823 9.99 -43.62 10.52
N MET A 824 11.27 -43.58 10.79
CA MET A 824 12.19 -44.64 10.44
C MET A 824 13.28 -44.80 11.50
N VAL A 825 13.66 -46.07 11.77
CA VAL A 825 14.85 -46.42 12.56
C VAL A 825 15.73 -47.37 11.75
N ILE A 826 16.99 -47.07 11.61
CA ILE A 826 17.99 -47.91 10.97
C ILE A 826 18.93 -48.45 12.05
N MET A 827 19.10 -49.75 12.07
CA MET A 827 20.08 -50.47 12.91
C MET A 827 21.05 -51.25 12.03
N LYS A 828 22.32 -50.98 12.16
CA LYS A 828 23.41 -51.71 11.47
C LYS A 828 24.32 -52.39 12.46
N VAL A 829 24.74 -53.64 12.19
CA VAL A 829 25.66 -54.40 12.99
C VAL A 829 27.09 -54.11 12.53
N LEU A 830 27.96 -53.65 13.45
CA LEU A 830 29.34 -53.24 13.15
C LEU A 830 30.38 -54.37 13.32
#